data_c2ddfe51e468a498dd247ce9ae322e64
#
_entry.id   c2ddfe51e468a498dd247ce9ae322e64
#
_cell.length_a   1.000
_cell.length_b   1.000
_cell.length_c   1.000
_cell.angle_alpha   90.00
_cell.angle_beta   90.00
_cell.angle_gamma   90.00
#
_symmetry.space_group_name_H-M   'P 1'
#
loop_
_entity.id
_entity.type
_entity.pdbx_description
1 polymer ?
#
loop_
_entity_poly.entity_id
_entity_poly.type
_entity_poly.pdbx_seq_one_letter_code
_entity_poly.pdbx_strand_id
1 'polypeptide(L)'
;MKRIYLLAYITILCCLCPLLKAQLGPMPFTPVPPNDPSLVRLLNSDVRCRQWVDSVMQRLTLKERIGQLFIYTIAPRQDKANKELLRKVVEDYKVGGLLFSGGLMQNQVMLTNEAQRMAEVPLMITFDGEWGLAMRLRGTPNFPRNMVLGCIQNDTLIYEYGREVARQCRELGVQVNFAPVADVNINPKNPVINTRSFGESPFNVANKVVAYSKGLEDGGVLSVSKHFPGHGDTDVDSHKALPVLPFTRARLDSIELYPFRKAIRAGLGGMMVGHLEVPTIEPQKGLPSSLSRKVVSGLLVNDLGFQGLVFTDALAMKGVSGNESICLQALKAGNDLLLVPRRIKEEVEAVLAAVKKGELTEKEIEAKCRKVLKYKYALGLEKKPHVQLSGLGTRINTPKTRDLMRRLNLAAITVLDNRDEVLPLDPSIGEVAVLNVGEAQEIRPFLKELSQYTRPVEFHLGKNLPEADGNRLRNALAKYKRILVCVTEHRLTPYQNFFAKFAPDVPVVYLFFIPGKQVLQIKQGGAAAEAVILAHSSNEEVQRQVARIVYGSACSEGRLSASIGSRFAAGAGVTLTPQSAPRFVPEEHGMNSRLLAEIDKIAEEGIREGAYPGCQVVVLKDGREMYNKAFGTHVWNEAGSKALPVKKTDVYDIASLTKTTATLLAVMKLYDGGRLSLTDRVSTYLPFLQDTDKKNITVRELLMHESGLPSTLLFYQEAIDEESYTGTLFKARPDARHSARIGRQTWANPKFRFRQGLTSKVQTPEYTMQVSDSLWLNRSFKQEYLQKIVDTPLRDKRYRYSCVGFILLQQLVEARTGMSMDEYLAKEFYTPMGLERTGYLPLRFLKKEDIVPSSTDPFLRKTTLQGFVHDESAAFQGGVSGNAGLFSTAEEVAKVYQMLLNGGELDGKRYLSKETCRVFTTTVSRISRRGLGFDKPDRRNPQKSPCAESAPASVYGHTGFTGTCAWTDPENGLVYVFLSNRTYPDVWNNKLMRLDIRTRIQEAVYKSLVE
;
A
#
# COMPACT_ATOMS: atom_id res chain seq x y z
N MET A 1 -33.05 -40.60 -22.13
CA MET A 1 -31.65 -40.72 -22.58
C MET A 1 -30.75 -39.55 -22.12
N LYS A 2 -31.18 -38.27 -21.99
CA LYS A 2 -30.34 -37.15 -21.52
C LYS A 2 -29.95 -37.18 -20.03
N ARG A 3 -30.65 -37.89 -19.16
CA ARG A 3 -30.32 -38.03 -17.72
C ARG A 3 -29.29 -39.11 -17.40
N ILE A 4 -29.13 -40.10 -18.31
CA ILE A 4 -28.15 -41.18 -18.12
C ILE A 4 -26.74 -40.72 -18.48
N TYR A 5 -26.57 -39.83 -19.46
CA TYR A 5 -25.27 -39.26 -19.83
C TYR A 5 -24.71 -38.27 -18.80
N LEU A 6 -25.59 -37.57 -18.05
CA LEU A 6 -25.15 -36.66 -17.00
C LEU A 6 -24.62 -37.39 -15.76
N LEU A 7 -25.26 -38.55 -15.38
CA LEU A 7 -24.76 -39.37 -14.28
C LEU A 7 -23.44 -40.08 -14.64
N ALA A 8 -23.28 -40.55 -15.88
CA ALA A 8 -22.04 -41.17 -16.35
C ALA A 8 -20.86 -40.14 -16.39
N TYR A 9 -21.13 -38.87 -16.72
CA TYR A 9 -20.09 -37.79 -16.71
C TYR A 9 -19.68 -37.42 -15.30
N ILE A 10 -20.63 -37.38 -14.35
CA ILE A 10 -20.33 -37.08 -12.93
C ILE A 10 -19.58 -38.24 -12.28
N THR A 11 -19.90 -39.49 -12.62
CA THR A 11 -19.21 -40.67 -12.09
C THR A 11 -17.78 -40.81 -12.64
N ILE A 12 -17.54 -40.42 -13.89
CA ILE A 12 -16.20 -40.39 -14.51
C ILE A 12 -15.37 -39.26 -13.93
N LEU A 13 -15.96 -38.08 -13.62
CA LEU A 13 -15.25 -36.97 -12.96
C LEU A 13 -14.89 -37.27 -11.49
N CYS A 14 -15.74 -38.03 -10.77
CA CYS A 14 -15.47 -38.45 -9.40
C CYS A 14 -14.44 -39.58 -9.29
N CYS A 15 -14.29 -40.40 -10.33
CA CYS A 15 -13.30 -41.51 -10.38
C CYS A 15 -11.91 -41.02 -10.85
N LEU A 16 -11.81 -39.85 -11.50
CA LEU A 16 -10.52 -39.23 -11.90
C LEU A 16 -9.87 -38.43 -10.79
N CYS A 17 -10.61 -38.04 -9.75
CA CYS A 17 -10.11 -37.25 -8.64
C CYS A 17 -9.10 -37.97 -7.71
N PRO A 18 -9.16 -39.26 -7.45
CA PRO A 18 -8.13 -39.98 -6.70
C PRO A 18 -6.86 -40.27 -7.50
N LEU A 19 -6.97 -40.42 -8.83
CA LEU A 19 -5.80 -40.68 -9.70
C LEU A 19 -4.91 -39.44 -9.95
N LEU A 20 -5.47 -38.22 -9.85
CA LEU A 20 -4.67 -36.99 -9.88
C LEU A 20 -3.92 -36.70 -8.56
N LYS A 21 -4.36 -37.28 -7.43
CA LYS A 21 -3.62 -37.22 -6.14
C LYS A 21 -2.48 -38.21 -6.02
N ALA A 22 -2.41 -39.22 -6.86
CA ALA A 22 -1.39 -40.27 -6.81
C ALA A 22 -0.20 -40.09 -7.76
N GLN A 23 -0.19 -39.04 -8.60
CA GLN A 23 0.90 -38.75 -9.57
C GLN A 23 1.76 -37.55 -9.29
N LEU A 24 1.61 -36.87 -8.14
CA LEU A 24 2.59 -35.93 -7.66
C LEU A 24 3.51 -36.60 -6.63
N GLY A 25 4.22 -37.64 -7.08
CA GLY A 25 5.46 -38.06 -6.43
C GLY A 25 6.43 -36.87 -6.42
N PRO A 26 7.41 -36.83 -5.49
CA PRO A 26 8.36 -35.73 -5.43
C PRO A 26 9.02 -35.59 -6.81
N MET A 27 8.80 -34.46 -7.46
CA MET A 27 9.48 -34.16 -8.73
C MET A 27 10.98 -34.31 -8.50
N PRO A 28 11.68 -35.02 -9.38
CA PRO A 28 13.11 -35.20 -9.22
C PRO A 28 13.80 -33.87 -9.10
N PHE A 29 14.69 -33.76 -8.12
CA PHE A 29 15.45 -32.57 -7.83
C PHE A 29 16.29 -32.20 -9.07
N THR A 30 15.95 -31.15 -9.75
CA THR A 30 16.84 -30.47 -10.70
C THR A 30 17.75 -29.54 -9.90
N PRO A 31 19.07 -29.72 -9.92
CA PRO A 31 20.01 -28.80 -9.30
C PRO A 31 19.74 -27.38 -9.79
N VAL A 32 19.67 -26.42 -8.87
CA VAL A 32 19.61 -25.00 -9.25
C VAL A 32 20.99 -24.64 -9.79
N PRO A 33 21.11 -24.10 -11.00
CA PRO A 33 22.42 -23.66 -11.48
C PRO A 33 22.97 -22.61 -10.51
N PRO A 34 24.29 -22.67 -10.19
CA PRO A 34 24.91 -21.70 -9.31
C PRO A 34 24.71 -20.29 -9.88
N ASN A 35 24.08 -19.42 -9.09
CA ASN A 35 23.80 -18.06 -9.50
C ASN A 35 23.97 -17.12 -8.30
N ASP A 36 24.66 -16.00 -8.50
CA ASP A 36 24.82 -15.02 -7.44
C ASP A 36 23.47 -14.48 -6.96
N PRO A 37 23.28 -14.25 -5.66
CA PRO A 37 22.11 -13.61 -5.10
C PRO A 37 21.84 -12.24 -5.71
N SER A 38 20.56 -11.87 -5.75
CA SER A 38 20.07 -10.63 -6.38
C SER A 38 20.79 -9.38 -5.91
N LEU A 39 21.10 -9.31 -4.61
CA LEU A 39 21.78 -8.18 -3.96
C LEU A 39 23.16 -7.87 -4.55
N VAL A 40 23.93 -8.89 -4.97
CA VAL A 40 25.30 -8.72 -5.47
C VAL A 40 25.47 -9.03 -6.96
N ARG A 41 24.45 -9.58 -7.63
CA ARG A 41 24.52 -10.00 -9.04
C ARG A 41 24.96 -8.87 -9.95
N LEU A 42 24.41 -7.68 -9.79
CA LEU A 42 24.75 -6.51 -10.62
C LEU A 42 26.17 -5.98 -10.35
N LEU A 43 26.78 -6.33 -9.21
CA LEU A 43 28.13 -5.89 -8.85
C LEU A 43 29.24 -6.74 -9.49
N ASN A 44 28.92 -7.85 -10.14
CA ASN A 44 29.90 -8.70 -10.83
C ASN A 44 30.62 -7.94 -11.94
N SER A 45 29.94 -7.03 -12.64
CA SER A 45 30.49 -6.15 -13.66
C SER A 45 30.88 -4.75 -13.13
N ASP A 46 30.61 -4.42 -11.88
CA ASP A 46 30.91 -3.09 -11.33
C ASP A 46 32.40 -2.95 -11.05
N VAL A 47 33.05 -2.10 -11.86
CA VAL A 47 34.48 -1.79 -11.74
C VAL A 47 34.80 -1.12 -10.40
N ARG A 48 33.94 -0.23 -9.89
CA ARG A 48 34.16 0.47 -8.61
C ARG A 48 34.10 -0.47 -7.42
N CYS A 49 33.19 -1.44 -7.45
CA CYS A 49 33.15 -2.49 -6.43
C CYS A 49 34.46 -3.28 -6.40
N ARG A 50 34.96 -3.72 -7.56
CA ARG A 50 36.23 -4.46 -7.65
C ARG A 50 37.40 -3.62 -7.13
N GLN A 51 37.51 -2.36 -7.60
CA GLN A 51 38.56 -1.44 -7.16
C GLN A 51 38.54 -1.20 -5.64
N TRP A 52 37.34 -1.02 -5.06
CA TRP A 52 37.24 -0.85 -3.62
C TRP A 52 37.66 -2.10 -2.86
N VAL A 53 37.17 -3.28 -3.27
CA VAL A 53 37.56 -4.57 -2.67
C VAL A 53 39.07 -4.78 -2.77
N ASP A 54 39.67 -4.55 -3.95
CA ASP A 54 41.12 -4.72 -4.15
C ASP A 54 41.94 -3.77 -3.29
N SER A 55 41.54 -2.49 -3.21
CA SER A 55 42.16 -1.49 -2.36
C SER A 55 42.14 -1.87 -0.87
N VAL A 56 41.01 -2.42 -0.38
CA VAL A 56 40.90 -2.87 1.00
C VAL A 56 41.80 -4.11 1.21
N MET A 57 41.75 -5.09 0.31
CA MET A 57 42.54 -6.33 0.41
C MET A 57 44.05 -6.07 0.42
N GLN A 58 44.55 -5.09 -0.33
CA GLN A 58 45.95 -4.73 -0.37
C GLN A 58 46.48 -4.18 0.96
N ARG A 59 45.63 -3.54 1.74
CA ARG A 59 45.97 -2.93 3.03
C ARG A 59 45.94 -3.93 4.20
N LEU A 60 45.13 -4.98 4.06
CA LEU A 60 44.91 -5.96 5.14
C LEU A 60 46.01 -7.04 5.18
N THR A 61 46.61 -7.24 6.34
CA THR A 61 47.41 -8.39 6.66
C THR A 61 46.57 -9.66 6.72
N LEU A 62 47.20 -10.83 6.66
CA LEU A 62 46.48 -12.11 6.81
C LEU A 62 45.66 -12.18 8.10
N LYS A 63 46.20 -11.69 9.23
CA LYS A 63 45.47 -11.64 10.51
C LYS A 63 44.21 -10.78 10.42
N GLU A 64 44.32 -9.65 9.78
CA GLU A 64 43.21 -8.73 9.62
C GLU A 64 42.14 -9.25 8.62
N ARG A 65 42.57 -9.95 7.54
CA ARG A 65 41.67 -10.68 6.65
C ARG A 65 40.91 -11.77 7.39
N ILE A 66 41.54 -12.50 8.30
CA ILE A 66 40.88 -13.46 9.20
C ILE A 66 39.88 -12.71 10.10
N GLY A 67 40.27 -11.60 10.69
CA GLY A 67 39.40 -10.77 11.53
C GLY A 67 38.08 -10.38 10.81
N GLN A 68 38.17 -10.09 9.50
CA GLN A 68 36.97 -9.76 8.71
C GLN A 68 35.94 -10.89 8.62
N LEU A 69 36.28 -12.12 8.98
CA LEU A 69 35.39 -13.28 8.99
C LEU A 69 34.64 -13.46 10.32
N PHE A 70 34.89 -12.61 11.31
CA PHE A 70 34.26 -12.68 12.64
C PHE A 70 33.18 -11.61 12.84
N ILE A 71 32.09 -12.01 13.48
CA ILE A 71 31.07 -11.12 14.02
C ILE A 71 31.03 -11.27 15.54
N TYR A 72 31.32 -10.18 16.24
CA TYR A 72 31.41 -10.19 17.70
C TYR A 72 30.18 -9.55 18.36
N THR A 73 29.76 -10.08 19.52
CA THR A 73 28.57 -9.54 20.23
C THR A 73 28.98 -8.42 21.18
N ILE A 74 28.26 -7.30 21.09
CA ILE A 74 28.41 -6.14 21.98
C ILE A 74 27.03 -5.84 22.61
N ALA A 75 27.04 -5.59 23.92
CA ALA A 75 25.84 -5.12 24.61
C ALA A 75 25.65 -3.60 24.36
N PRO A 76 24.44 -3.12 24.10
CA PRO A 76 24.19 -1.70 23.90
C PRO A 76 24.16 -0.94 25.25
N ARG A 77 25.35 -0.89 25.91
CA ARG A 77 25.60 -0.21 27.18
C ARG A 77 26.79 0.74 27.04
N GLN A 78 26.74 1.86 27.73
CA GLN A 78 27.72 2.94 27.64
C GLN A 78 28.81 2.87 28.74
N ASP A 79 28.89 1.75 29.47
CA ASP A 79 29.91 1.60 30.50
C ASP A 79 31.34 1.43 29.92
N LYS A 80 32.35 1.76 30.73
CA LYS A 80 33.75 1.77 30.33
C LYS A 80 34.27 0.41 29.84
N ALA A 81 33.90 -0.67 30.53
CA ALA A 81 34.33 -2.02 30.15
C ALA A 81 33.79 -2.43 28.78
N ASN A 82 32.55 -2.12 28.50
CA ASN A 82 31.91 -2.40 27.20
C ASN A 82 32.57 -1.59 26.06
N LYS A 83 32.90 -0.32 26.30
CA LYS A 83 33.64 0.51 25.32
C LYS A 83 35.07 0.04 25.08
N GLU A 84 35.78 -0.37 26.12
CA GLU A 84 37.12 -0.98 25.98
C GLU A 84 37.07 -2.29 25.20
N LEU A 85 36.06 -3.13 25.44
CA LEU A 85 35.82 -4.35 24.66
C LEU A 85 35.50 -3.99 23.18
N LEU A 86 34.62 -3.03 22.94
CA LEU A 86 34.29 -2.54 21.59
C LEU A 86 35.60 -2.11 20.87
N ARG A 87 36.41 -1.26 21.51
CA ARG A 87 37.67 -0.80 20.93
C ARG A 87 38.59 -1.97 20.57
N LYS A 88 38.79 -2.90 21.52
CA LYS A 88 39.66 -4.07 21.34
C LYS A 88 39.22 -4.93 20.15
N VAL A 89 37.92 -5.24 20.00
CA VAL A 89 37.45 -6.08 18.89
C VAL A 89 37.53 -5.37 17.55
N VAL A 90 37.36 -4.06 17.51
CA VAL A 90 37.41 -3.25 16.29
C VAL A 90 38.85 -2.96 15.86
N GLU A 91 39.70 -2.50 16.78
CA GLU A 91 41.09 -2.05 16.47
C GLU A 91 42.10 -3.18 16.43
N ASP A 92 42.10 -4.12 17.43
CA ASP A 92 43.13 -5.17 17.55
C ASP A 92 42.83 -6.39 16.67
N TYR A 93 41.53 -6.76 16.53
CA TYR A 93 41.12 -7.95 15.75
C TYR A 93 40.50 -7.60 14.41
N LYS A 94 40.16 -6.32 14.15
CA LYS A 94 39.58 -5.86 12.89
C LYS A 94 38.38 -6.73 12.44
N VAL A 95 37.46 -7.01 13.40
CA VAL A 95 36.28 -7.87 13.12
C VAL A 95 35.47 -7.39 11.94
N GLY A 96 34.86 -8.32 11.18
CA GLY A 96 34.06 -8.01 10.01
C GLY A 96 32.72 -7.36 10.33
N GLY A 97 32.20 -7.62 11.54
CA GLY A 97 30.95 -7.07 11.98
C GLY A 97 30.67 -7.17 13.47
N LEU A 98 29.58 -6.55 13.89
CA LEU A 98 29.08 -6.57 15.26
C LEU A 98 27.64 -7.05 15.31
N LEU A 99 27.31 -7.87 16.33
CA LEU A 99 25.95 -8.23 16.71
C LEU A 99 25.59 -7.51 18.01
N PHE A 100 24.56 -6.68 17.99
CA PHE A 100 24.06 -6.05 19.20
C PHE A 100 23.06 -6.95 19.93
N SER A 101 23.28 -7.17 21.23
CA SER A 101 22.33 -7.82 22.10
C SER A 101 21.18 -6.87 22.50
N GLY A 102 20.26 -7.31 23.38
CA GLY A 102 19.11 -6.49 23.80
C GLY A 102 19.46 -5.26 24.63
N GLY A 103 18.76 -4.14 24.41
CA GLY A 103 18.99 -2.89 25.14
C GLY A 103 18.16 -1.70 24.64
N LEU A 104 18.73 -0.49 24.76
CA LEU A 104 18.13 0.76 24.25
C LEU A 104 18.65 1.07 22.86
N MET A 105 17.76 1.48 21.94
CA MET A 105 18.10 1.82 20.55
C MET A 105 19.12 2.97 20.47
N GLN A 106 19.02 3.99 21.35
CA GLN A 106 19.96 5.11 21.38
C GLN A 106 21.39 4.65 21.69
N ASN A 107 21.55 3.76 22.68
CA ASN A 107 22.86 3.22 23.03
C ASN A 107 23.45 2.39 21.90
N GLN A 108 22.63 1.60 21.21
CA GLN A 108 23.08 0.82 20.05
C GLN A 108 23.57 1.74 18.95
N VAL A 109 22.85 2.81 18.60
CA VAL A 109 23.23 3.77 17.56
C VAL A 109 24.53 4.51 17.95
N MET A 110 24.67 4.94 19.23
CA MET A 110 25.90 5.60 19.70
C MET A 110 27.12 4.70 19.54
N LEU A 111 27.00 3.42 19.95
CA LEU A 111 28.10 2.46 19.81
C LEU A 111 28.34 2.06 18.35
N THR A 112 27.31 2.01 17.51
CA THR A 112 27.47 1.82 16.06
C THR A 112 28.29 2.95 15.45
N ASN A 113 27.98 4.19 15.74
CA ASN A 113 28.71 5.36 15.22
C ASN A 113 30.16 5.37 15.73
N GLU A 114 30.37 5.05 17.02
CA GLU A 114 31.70 4.96 17.63
C GLU A 114 32.54 3.84 16.97
N ALA A 115 31.94 2.66 16.77
CA ALA A 115 32.58 1.53 16.12
C ALA A 115 32.95 1.83 14.65
N GLN A 116 32.02 2.42 13.88
CA GLN A 116 32.28 2.79 12.47
C GLN A 116 33.37 3.85 12.33
N ARG A 117 33.48 4.76 13.28
CA ARG A 117 34.53 5.80 13.30
C ARG A 117 35.92 5.17 13.54
N MET A 118 36.00 4.19 14.47
CA MET A 118 37.26 3.50 14.79
C MET A 118 37.67 2.50 13.69
N ALA A 119 36.70 1.91 13.01
CA ALA A 119 36.94 0.85 12.04
C ALA A 119 37.67 1.36 10.80
N GLU A 120 38.78 0.75 10.46
CA GLU A 120 39.49 0.96 9.19
C GLU A 120 38.65 0.43 8.02
N VAL A 121 38.18 -0.81 8.12
CA VAL A 121 37.21 -1.41 7.20
C VAL A 121 35.82 -1.33 7.83
N PRO A 122 34.83 -0.72 7.17
CA PRO A 122 33.49 -0.56 7.72
C PRO A 122 32.88 -1.87 8.22
N LEU A 123 32.23 -1.83 9.37
CA LEU A 123 31.67 -2.99 10.05
C LEU A 123 30.28 -3.33 9.51
N MET A 124 29.99 -4.61 9.30
CA MET A 124 28.60 -5.08 9.19
C MET A 124 27.94 -5.04 10.57
N ILE A 125 26.94 -4.21 10.74
CA ILE A 125 26.10 -4.24 11.95
C ILE A 125 24.98 -5.23 11.70
N THR A 126 24.91 -6.25 12.54
CA THR A 126 23.96 -7.35 12.44
C THR A 126 22.99 -7.35 13.60
N PHE A 127 21.81 -7.93 13.41
CA PHE A 127 20.72 -7.86 14.36
C PHE A 127 19.82 -9.10 14.28
N ASP A 128 19.28 -9.53 15.44
CA ASP A 128 18.19 -10.52 15.50
C ASP A 128 16.85 -9.81 15.56
N GLY A 129 16.21 -9.62 14.43
CA GLY A 129 14.93 -8.95 14.32
C GLY A 129 13.86 -9.82 13.65
N GLU A 130 13.62 -11.03 14.16
CA GLU A 130 12.70 -12.00 13.56
C GLU A 130 11.27 -11.48 13.44
N TRP A 131 10.81 -10.69 14.43
CA TRP A 131 9.55 -9.95 14.40
C TRP A 131 9.78 -8.45 14.56
N GLY A 132 10.83 -7.94 13.93
CA GLY A 132 11.24 -6.53 13.97
C GLY A 132 12.14 -6.19 15.16
N LEU A 133 12.39 -4.90 15.33
CA LEU A 133 13.37 -4.39 16.31
C LEU A 133 12.98 -4.69 17.77
N ALA A 134 11.69 -4.81 18.07
CA ALA A 134 11.20 -5.08 19.43
C ALA A 134 11.65 -6.43 19.99
N MET A 135 12.16 -7.33 19.16
CA MET A 135 12.80 -8.56 19.65
C MET A 135 13.97 -8.26 20.59
N ARG A 136 14.71 -7.18 20.37
CA ARG A 136 15.95 -6.83 21.09
C ARG A 136 15.91 -5.43 21.70
N LEU A 137 15.23 -4.46 21.09
CA LEU A 137 15.32 -3.06 21.47
C LEU A 137 14.00 -2.54 22.06
N ARG A 138 14.10 -1.94 23.25
CA ARG A 138 12.96 -1.32 23.93
C ARG A 138 12.55 -0.02 23.24
N GLY A 139 11.26 0.27 23.25
CA GLY A 139 10.69 1.51 22.68
C GLY A 139 10.54 1.49 21.16
N THR A 140 10.64 0.32 20.55
CA THR A 140 10.44 0.13 19.11
C THR A 140 9.09 -0.55 18.82
N PRO A 141 8.54 -0.41 17.59
CA PRO A 141 7.30 -1.06 17.20
C PRO A 141 7.33 -2.58 17.38
N ASN A 142 6.32 -3.12 18.05
CA ASN A 142 6.22 -4.56 18.34
C ASN A 142 5.25 -5.22 17.34
N PHE A 143 5.78 -5.78 16.26
CA PHE A 143 5.01 -6.50 15.25
C PHE A 143 4.50 -7.86 15.78
N PRO A 144 3.46 -8.44 15.16
CA PRO A 144 3.00 -9.79 15.49
C PRO A 144 4.12 -10.83 15.34
N ARG A 145 4.06 -11.90 16.14
CA ARG A 145 4.96 -13.04 15.99
C ARG A 145 4.78 -13.74 14.65
N ASN A 146 5.82 -14.40 14.17
CA ASN A 146 5.80 -15.04 12.86
C ASN A 146 4.68 -16.08 12.72
N MET A 147 4.32 -16.82 13.78
CA MET A 147 3.20 -17.75 13.77
C MET A 147 1.87 -17.04 13.48
N VAL A 148 1.68 -15.82 13.95
CA VAL A 148 0.51 -14.99 13.63
C VAL A 148 0.59 -14.44 12.20
N LEU A 149 1.78 -13.97 11.78
CA LEU A 149 2.01 -13.53 10.40
C LEU A 149 1.79 -14.66 9.39
N GLY A 150 2.04 -15.92 9.78
CA GLY A 150 1.76 -17.11 8.98
C GLY A 150 0.29 -17.33 8.68
N CYS A 151 -0.63 -16.75 9.45
CA CYS A 151 -2.07 -16.81 9.19
C CYS A 151 -2.52 -15.90 8.04
N ILE A 152 -1.72 -14.91 7.66
CA ILE A 152 -2.03 -13.92 6.62
C ILE A 152 -1.93 -14.58 5.25
N GLN A 153 -2.95 -14.41 4.39
CA GLN A 153 -2.95 -15.00 3.05
C GLN A 153 -2.29 -14.09 2.00
N ASN A 154 -2.30 -12.80 2.22
CA ASN A 154 -1.69 -11.82 1.31
C ASN A 154 -0.17 -11.68 1.56
N ASP A 155 0.65 -12.34 0.74
CA ASP A 155 2.10 -12.29 0.84
C ASP A 155 2.70 -10.92 0.50
N THR A 156 1.96 -10.06 -0.23
CA THR A 156 2.38 -8.66 -0.47
C THR A 156 2.48 -7.89 0.84
N LEU A 157 1.57 -8.16 1.79
CA LEU A 157 1.61 -7.52 3.11
C LEU A 157 2.85 -7.99 3.93
N ILE A 158 3.28 -9.25 3.75
CA ILE A 158 4.52 -9.75 4.35
C ILE A 158 5.75 -9.11 3.69
N TYR A 159 5.72 -8.86 2.39
CA TYR A 159 6.77 -8.12 1.70
C TYR A 159 6.86 -6.66 2.22
N GLU A 160 5.72 -5.97 2.35
CA GLU A 160 5.67 -4.61 2.93
C GLU A 160 6.24 -4.59 4.36
N TYR A 161 5.92 -5.61 5.15
CA TYR A 161 6.48 -5.79 6.48
C TYR A 161 8.01 -5.92 6.45
N GLY A 162 8.56 -6.74 5.54
CA GLY A 162 10.01 -6.84 5.33
C GLY A 162 10.64 -5.49 4.95
N ARG A 163 10.00 -4.73 4.06
CA ARG A 163 10.43 -3.37 3.67
C ARG A 163 10.47 -2.41 4.85
N GLU A 164 9.46 -2.46 5.72
CA GLU A 164 9.39 -1.59 6.90
C GLU A 164 10.46 -1.97 7.93
N VAL A 165 10.68 -3.28 8.18
CA VAL A 165 11.77 -3.73 9.07
C VAL A 165 13.13 -3.29 8.51
N ALA A 166 13.34 -3.38 7.19
CA ALA A 166 14.57 -2.89 6.56
C ALA A 166 14.76 -1.38 6.77
N ARG A 167 13.69 -0.58 6.59
CA ARG A 167 13.74 0.86 6.86
C ARG A 167 14.16 1.15 8.30
N GLN A 168 13.55 0.47 9.27
CA GLN A 168 13.89 0.62 10.68
C GLN A 168 15.33 0.17 10.98
N CYS A 169 15.79 -0.94 10.41
CA CYS A 169 17.17 -1.40 10.52
C CYS A 169 18.18 -0.34 10.03
N ARG A 170 17.89 0.27 8.87
CA ARG A 170 18.75 1.34 8.31
C ARG A 170 18.80 2.59 9.17
N GLU A 171 17.68 2.97 9.82
CA GLU A 171 17.64 4.07 10.79
C GLU A 171 18.53 3.81 12.04
N LEU A 172 18.86 2.55 12.30
CA LEU A 172 19.77 2.14 13.37
C LEU A 172 21.20 1.84 12.88
N GLY A 173 21.46 1.97 11.58
CA GLY A 173 22.75 1.58 10.98
C GLY A 173 22.97 0.08 10.93
N VAL A 174 21.91 -0.73 10.86
CA VAL A 174 21.95 -2.18 10.73
C VAL A 174 21.87 -2.56 9.25
N GLN A 175 22.83 -3.39 8.79
CA GLN A 175 22.93 -3.88 7.41
C GLN A 175 22.47 -5.33 7.24
N VAL A 176 22.48 -6.14 8.29
CA VAL A 176 22.14 -7.57 8.22
C VAL A 176 21.12 -7.91 9.29
N ASN A 177 19.98 -8.46 8.90
CA ASN A 177 19.00 -9.00 9.84
C ASN A 177 19.03 -10.53 9.80
N PHE A 178 19.32 -11.17 10.94
CA PHE A 178 19.24 -12.63 11.09
C PHE A 178 17.78 -13.09 11.14
N ALA A 179 17.09 -12.89 10.05
CA ALA A 179 15.70 -13.21 9.77
C ALA A 179 15.50 -13.36 8.24
N PRO A 180 14.53 -14.13 7.83
CA PRO A 180 13.47 -14.81 8.57
C PRO A 180 13.89 -16.17 9.14
N VAL A 181 13.06 -16.66 10.08
CA VAL A 181 13.09 -18.06 10.50
C VAL A 181 12.40 -18.92 9.44
N ALA A 182 13.16 -19.80 8.80
CA ALA A 182 12.71 -20.69 7.72
C ALA A 182 12.37 -22.11 8.22
N ASP A 183 12.51 -22.34 9.53
CA ASP A 183 12.18 -23.61 10.17
C ASP A 183 10.67 -23.88 10.09
N VAL A 184 10.30 -25.10 9.71
CA VAL A 184 8.90 -25.56 9.63
C VAL A 184 8.54 -26.22 10.97
N ASN A 185 7.66 -25.59 11.77
CA ASN A 185 7.37 -26.06 13.14
C ASN A 185 6.39 -27.23 13.19
N ILE A 186 6.82 -28.39 12.72
CA ILE A 186 6.03 -29.64 12.73
C ILE A 186 5.79 -30.13 14.15
N ASN A 187 6.81 -30.02 15.02
CA ASN A 187 6.70 -30.50 16.39
C ASN A 187 6.11 -29.42 17.33
N PRO A 188 4.88 -29.60 17.84
CA PRO A 188 4.26 -28.62 18.74
C PRO A 188 4.97 -28.52 20.10
N LYS A 189 5.84 -29.50 20.45
CA LYS A 189 6.64 -29.51 21.68
C LYS A 189 8.00 -28.85 21.50
N ASN A 190 8.35 -28.39 20.29
CA ASN A 190 9.63 -27.72 20.04
C ASN A 190 9.86 -26.56 21.01
N PRO A 191 10.93 -26.60 21.83
CA PRO A 191 11.15 -25.59 22.86
C PRO A 191 11.80 -24.30 22.33
N VAL A 192 12.33 -24.31 21.10
CA VAL A 192 13.15 -23.24 20.53
C VAL A 192 12.41 -22.47 19.44
N ILE A 193 11.83 -23.16 18.47
CA ILE A 193 11.22 -22.53 17.28
C ILE A 193 9.81 -22.04 17.58
N ASN A 194 8.86 -22.92 17.83
CA ASN A 194 7.49 -22.58 18.24
C ASN A 194 6.95 -21.35 17.48
N THR A 195 6.55 -20.28 18.21
CA THR A 195 5.98 -19.05 17.63
C THR A 195 6.96 -18.22 16.78
N ARG A 196 8.22 -18.60 16.70
CA ARG A 196 9.22 -17.97 15.81
C ARG A 196 9.05 -18.40 14.36
N SER A 197 8.50 -19.60 14.09
CA SER A 197 8.16 -20.07 12.74
C SER A 197 6.92 -19.40 12.18
N PHE A 198 6.81 -19.35 10.86
CA PHE A 198 5.56 -18.95 10.15
C PHE A 198 4.51 -20.08 10.10
N GLY A 199 4.79 -21.27 10.68
CA GLY A 199 3.82 -22.34 10.78
C GLY A 199 4.39 -23.72 10.56
N GLU A 200 3.49 -24.71 10.36
CA GLU A 200 3.84 -26.12 10.17
C GLU A 200 3.73 -26.57 8.70
N SER A 201 3.21 -25.73 7.79
CA SER A 201 3.18 -26.01 6.35
C SER A 201 4.45 -25.53 5.68
N PRO A 202 5.27 -26.41 5.05
CA PRO A 202 6.50 -26.01 4.37
C PRO A 202 6.23 -25.03 3.23
N PHE A 203 5.09 -25.12 2.57
CA PHE A 203 4.68 -24.23 1.48
C PHE A 203 4.38 -22.82 2.00
N ASN A 204 3.59 -22.73 3.07
CA ASN A 204 3.26 -21.45 3.69
C ASN A 204 4.52 -20.76 4.25
N VAL A 205 5.34 -21.51 5.00
CA VAL A 205 6.62 -21.01 5.54
C VAL A 205 7.50 -20.48 4.41
N ALA A 206 7.66 -21.24 3.31
CA ALA A 206 8.46 -20.82 2.17
C ALA A 206 7.99 -19.52 1.53
N ASN A 207 6.67 -19.35 1.34
CA ASN A 207 6.11 -18.13 0.77
C ASN A 207 6.38 -16.91 1.66
N LYS A 208 6.15 -17.05 2.98
CA LYS A 208 6.42 -15.98 3.96
C LYS A 208 7.91 -15.63 4.01
N VAL A 209 8.78 -16.64 4.02
CA VAL A 209 10.24 -16.47 4.00
C VAL A 209 10.67 -15.70 2.77
N VAL A 210 10.22 -16.08 1.58
CA VAL A 210 10.58 -15.37 0.34
C VAL A 210 10.05 -13.93 0.34
N ALA A 211 8.78 -13.71 0.72
CA ALA A 211 8.18 -12.39 0.72
C ALA A 211 8.89 -11.44 1.70
N TYR A 212 9.11 -11.88 2.94
CA TYR A 212 9.79 -11.10 3.97
C TYR A 212 11.24 -10.79 3.60
N SER A 213 11.98 -11.79 3.13
CA SER A 213 13.37 -11.61 2.73
C SER A 213 13.52 -10.67 1.55
N LYS A 214 12.67 -10.78 0.53
CA LYS A 214 12.64 -9.82 -0.60
C LYS A 214 12.37 -8.41 -0.11
N GLY A 215 11.43 -8.25 0.81
CA GLY A 215 11.16 -6.97 1.44
C GLY A 215 12.39 -6.38 2.14
N LEU A 216 13.12 -7.19 2.91
CA LEU A 216 14.38 -6.77 3.56
C LEU A 216 15.44 -6.34 2.54
N GLU A 217 15.73 -7.18 1.53
CA GLU A 217 16.80 -6.93 0.56
C GLU A 217 16.49 -5.77 -0.39
N ASP A 218 15.25 -5.64 -0.85
CA ASP A 218 14.79 -4.47 -1.61
C ASP A 218 14.78 -3.18 -0.76
N GLY A 219 14.75 -3.33 0.57
CA GLY A 219 14.95 -2.26 1.55
C GLY A 219 16.42 -1.93 1.84
N GLY A 220 17.37 -2.66 1.26
CA GLY A 220 18.81 -2.47 1.44
C GLY A 220 19.38 -3.09 2.72
N VAL A 221 18.76 -4.15 3.24
CA VAL A 221 19.22 -4.94 4.40
C VAL A 221 19.33 -6.41 3.99
N LEU A 222 20.48 -7.03 4.20
CA LEU A 222 20.68 -8.45 3.91
C LEU A 222 19.79 -9.31 4.81
N SER A 223 18.97 -10.15 4.21
CA SER A 223 18.19 -11.18 4.90
C SER A 223 19.06 -12.41 5.15
N VAL A 224 18.85 -13.09 6.27
CA VAL A 224 19.57 -14.34 6.59
C VAL A 224 18.56 -15.39 7.05
N SER A 225 18.22 -16.30 6.14
CA SER A 225 17.30 -17.41 6.45
C SER A 225 17.93 -18.40 7.43
N LYS A 226 17.18 -18.83 8.46
CA LYS A 226 17.69 -19.65 9.55
C LYS A 226 16.65 -20.66 10.08
N HIS A 227 17.08 -21.79 10.66
CA HIS A 227 18.40 -22.31 10.93
C HIS A 227 18.64 -23.54 10.04
N PHE A 228 19.46 -23.38 8.98
CA PHE A 228 19.73 -24.46 8.03
C PHE A 228 20.38 -25.67 8.73
N PRO A 229 19.98 -26.94 8.44
CA PRO A 229 19.02 -27.40 7.44
C PRO A 229 17.55 -27.47 7.90
N GLY A 230 17.20 -26.96 9.09
CA GLY A 230 15.82 -26.88 9.62
C GLY A 230 15.72 -27.39 11.05
N HIS A 231 15.33 -26.54 12.00
CA HIS A 231 15.25 -26.82 13.44
C HIS A 231 13.80 -27.04 13.93
N GLY A 232 12.83 -27.09 13.02
CA GLY A 232 11.41 -27.02 13.38
C GLY A 232 10.81 -28.32 13.95
N ASP A 233 11.45 -29.50 13.71
CA ASP A 233 10.99 -30.79 14.20
C ASP A 233 12.02 -31.42 15.18
N THR A 234 12.38 -30.63 16.20
CA THR A 234 13.25 -31.08 17.30
C THR A 234 12.56 -30.87 18.65
N ASP A 235 12.92 -31.67 19.64
CA ASP A 235 12.41 -31.60 21.01
C ASP A 235 13.47 -31.17 22.03
N VAL A 236 14.71 -30.97 21.57
CA VAL A 236 15.88 -30.58 22.39
C VAL A 236 16.25 -29.13 22.12
N ASP A 237 16.51 -28.37 23.19
CA ASP A 237 16.99 -26.99 23.12
C ASP A 237 18.45 -26.94 22.71
N SER A 238 18.77 -26.42 21.53
CA SER A 238 20.12 -26.27 20.99
C SER A 238 21.05 -25.39 21.84
N HIS A 239 20.50 -24.58 22.74
CA HIS A 239 21.27 -23.84 23.74
C HIS A 239 21.78 -24.72 24.87
N LYS A 240 21.22 -25.92 25.06
CA LYS A 240 21.55 -26.85 26.15
C LYS A 240 22.27 -28.10 25.67
N ALA A 241 21.86 -28.65 24.52
CA ALA A 241 22.46 -29.88 23.95
C ALA A 241 22.32 -29.82 22.40
N LEU A 242 22.94 -30.76 21.70
CA LEU A 242 22.88 -30.89 20.24
C LEU A 242 21.60 -31.64 19.82
N PRO A 243 20.61 -31.00 19.14
CA PRO A 243 19.42 -31.67 18.66
C PRO A 243 19.73 -32.56 17.45
N VAL A 244 19.04 -33.69 17.32
CA VAL A 244 19.23 -34.67 16.23
C VAL A 244 18.03 -34.61 15.28
N LEU A 245 18.30 -34.63 13.98
CA LEU A 245 17.32 -34.79 12.88
C LEU A 245 17.47 -36.18 12.26
N PRO A 246 16.81 -37.21 12.78
CA PRO A 246 16.99 -38.60 12.35
C PRO A 246 16.16 -38.94 11.11
N PHE A 247 16.02 -37.99 10.16
CA PHE A 247 15.13 -38.13 9.01
C PHE A 247 15.87 -38.61 7.76
N THR A 248 15.11 -39.27 6.87
CA THR A 248 15.60 -39.62 5.53
C THR A 248 15.83 -38.39 4.68
N ARG A 249 16.65 -38.48 3.64
CA ARG A 249 16.86 -37.38 2.70
C ARG A 249 15.55 -36.93 2.06
N ALA A 250 14.67 -37.81 1.67
CA ALA A 250 13.37 -37.47 1.08
C ALA A 250 12.50 -36.67 2.02
N ARG A 251 12.48 -37.02 3.32
CA ARG A 251 11.75 -36.24 4.32
C ARG A 251 12.37 -34.86 4.52
N LEU A 252 13.68 -34.76 4.64
CA LEU A 252 14.38 -33.47 4.74
C LEU A 252 14.07 -32.58 3.53
N ASP A 253 14.12 -33.15 2.33
CA ASP A 253 13.85 -32.41 1.08
C ASP A 253 12.41 -31.89 0.99
N SER A 254 11.42 -32.63 1.50
CA SER A 254 10.02 -32.28 1.39
C SER A 254 9.55 -31.27 2.44
N ILE A 255 10.19 -31.20 3.58
CA ILE A 255 9.78 -30.40 4.72
C ILE A 255 10.87 -29.41 5.14
N GLU A 256 11.94 -29.90 5.77
CA GLU A 256 12.94 -29.05 6.42
C GLU A 256 13.69 -28.15 5.41
N LEU A 257 14.14 -28.72 4.29
CA LEU A 257 14.90 -28.02 3.25
C LEU A 257 14.01 -27.23 2.27
N TYR A 258 12.71 -27.45 2.25
CA TYR A 258 11.83 -26.85 1.26
C TYR A 258 11.83 -25.32 1.31
N PRO A 259 11.66 -24.63 2.47
CA PRO A 259 11.73 -23.18 2.55
C PRO A 259 13.09 -22.61 2.14
N PHE A 260 14.19 -23.25 2.55
CA PHE A 260 15.56 -22.84 2.19
C PHE A 260 15.80 -22.93 0.68
N ARG A 261 15.34 -24.01 0.06
CA ARG A 261 15.42 -24.19 -1.39
C ARG A 261 14.65 -23.09 -2.15
N LYS A 262 13.47 -22.72 -1.66
CA LYS A 262 12.70 -21.61 -2.24
C LYS A 262 13.41 -20.27 -2.06
N ALA A 263 14.02 -20.01 -0.89
CA ALA A 263 14.83 -18.85 -0.62
C ALA A 263 16.02 -18.73 -1.58
N ILE A 264 16.75 -19.84 -1.79
CA ILE A 264 17.90 -19.90 -2.72
C ILE A 264 17.44 -19.60 -4.15
N ARG A 265 16.36 -20.23 -4.61
CA ARG A 265 15.78 -19.98 -5.95
C ARG A 265 15.30 -18.54 -6.14
N ALA A 266 14.85 -17.90 -5.09
CA ALA A 266 14.47 -16.49 -5.10
C ALA A 266 15.67 -15.53 -5.15
N GLY A 267 16.90 -16.04 -5.04
CA GLY A 267 18.14 -15.27 -5.09
C GLY A 267 18.42 -14.47 -3.80
N LEU A 268 18.05 -15.01 -2.63
CA LEU A 268 18.29 -14.37 -1.34
C LEU A 268 19.72 -14.51 -0.88
N GLY A 269 20.24 -13.48 -0.17
CA GLY A 269 21.69 -13.28 -0.02
C GLY A 269 22.33 -13.92 1.19
N GLY A 270 21.60 -14.32 2.23
CA GLY A 270 22.16 -14.84 3.47
C GLY A 270 21.55 -16.16 3.95
N MET A 271 22.39 -17.02 4.55
CA MET A 271 21.98 -18.29 5.16
C MET A 271 22.73 -18.52 6.47
N MET A 272 22.00 -18.86 7.54
CA MET A 272 22.59 -19.24 8.83
C MET A 272 22.48 -20.74 9.04
N VAL A 273 23.62 -21.40 9.27
CA VAL A 273 23.67 -22.83 9.56
C VAL A 273 23.58 -23.05 11.07
N GLY A 274 22.54 -23.77 11.48
CA GLY A 274 22.28 -24.08 12.88
C GLY A 274 23.18 -25.16 13.44
N HIS A 275 23.07 -25.43 14.74
CA HIS A 275 23.79 -26.51 15.42
C HIS A 275 22.87 -27.71 15.60
N LEU A 276 22.87 -28.60 14.58
CA LEU A 276 21.97 -29.76 14.48
C LEU A 276 22.81 -30.97 14.06
N GLU A 277 22.55 -32.16 14.61
CA GLU A 277 23.08 -33.43 14.13
C GLU A 277 22.15 -33.99 13.04
N VAL A 278 22.66 -34.29 11.85
CA VAL A 278 21.92 -34.79 10.71
C VAL A 278 22.55 -36.07 10.19
N PRO A 279 22.27 -37.22 10.81
CA PRO A 279 23.00 -38.48 10.55
C PRO A 279 22.94 -38.96 9.09
N THR A 280 21.85 -38.64 8.39
CA THR A 280 21.66 -38.98 6.97
C THR A 280 22.62 -38.25 6.02
N ILE A 281 23.10 -37.06 6.41
CA ILE A 281 24.04 -36.24 5.64
C ILE A 281 25.46 -36.35 6.21
N GLU A 282 25.57 -36.23 7.53
CA GLU A 282 26.84 -36.34 8.26
C GLU A 282 26.76 -37.52 9.24
N PRO A 283 27.36 -38.67 8.90
CA PRO A 283 27.33 -39.85 9.77
C PRO A 283 28.14 -39.74 11.05
N GLN A 284 29.05 -38.73 11.15
CA GLN A 284 29.86 -38.52 12.33
C GLN A 284 28.99 -38.06 13.50
N LYS A 285 28.77 -38.92 14.48
CA LYS A 285 27.97 -38.64 15.66
C LYS A 285 28.52 -37.46 16.46
N GLY A 286 27.62 -36.57 16.88
CA GLY A 286 28.00 -35.41 17.71
C GLY A 286 28.65 -34.27 16.92
N LEU A 287 28.74 -34.34 15.59
CA LEU A 287 29.26 -33.24 14.76
C LEU A 287 28.09 -32.35 14.33
N PRO A 288 28.03 -31.04 14.78
CA PRO A 288 26.98 -30.12 14.38
C PRO A 288 27.04 -29.77 12.88
N SER A 289 25.92 -29.56 12.26
CA SER A 289 25.79 -29.17 10.85
C SER A 289 26.62 -27.92 10.48
N SER A 290 26.76 -26.95 11.38
CA SER A 290 27.59 -25.76 11.18
C SER A 290 29.11 -26.07 11.12
N LEU A 291 29.53 -27.22 11.62
CA LEU A 291 30.94 -27.69 11.58
C LEU A 291 31.15 -28.82 10.55
N SER A 292 30.09 -29.29 9.90
CA SER A 292 30.17 -30.37 8.93
C SER A 292 30.36 -29.83 7.49
N ARG A 293 31.48 -30.23 6.88
CA ARG A 293 31.76 -29.92 5.46
C ARG A 293 30.71 -30.54 4.53
N LYS A 294 30.17 -31.73 4.88
CA LYS A 294 29.10 -32.38 4.07
C LYS A 294 27.81 -31.58 4.09
N VAL A 295 27.49 -30.95 5.22
CA VAL A 295 26.28 -30.11 5.34
C VAL A 295 26.51 -28.73 4.71
N VAL A 296 27.58 -28.02 5.06
CA VAL A 296 27.81 -26.66 4.59
C VAL A 296 28.23 -26.64 3.12
N SER A 297 29.39 -27.21 2.79
CA SER A 297 29.91 -27.20 1.42
C SER A 297 29.15 -28.20 0.53
N GLY A 298 28.87 -29.40 1.03
CA GLY A 298 28.19 -30.44 0.25
C GLY A 298 26.72 -30.09 -0.01
N LEU A 299 25.89 -30.11 1.02
CA LEU A 299 24.44 -29.92 0.86
C LEU A 299 24.07 -28.48 0.48
N LEU A 300 24.52 -27.47 1.29
CA LEU A 300 24.06 -26.10 1.08
C LEU A 300 24.65 -25.49 -0.20
N VAL A 301 25.98 -25.54 -0.36
CA VAL A 301 26.66 -24.85 -1.46
C VAL A 301 26.54 -25.64 -2.78
N ASN A 302 26.92 -26.94 -2.76
CA ASN A 302 27.01 -27.72 -3.99
C ASN A 302 25.64 -28.27 -4.43
N ASP A 303 24.91 -28.99 -3.54
CA ASP A 303 23.64 -29.64 -3.93
C ASP A 303 22.51 -28.61 -4.14
N LEU A 304 22.38 -27.64 -3.22
CA LEU A 304 21.32 -26.64 -3.29
C LEU A 304 21.71 -25.38 -4.08
N GLY A 305 23.00 -25.23 -4.42
CA GLY A 305 23.51 -24.15 -5.25
C GLY A 305 23.56 -22.76 -4.59
N PHE A 306 23.64 -22.69 -3.26
CA PHE A 306 23.70 -21.43 -2.55
C PHE A 306 25.03 -20.71 -2.73
N GLN A 307 24.99 -19.49 -3.23
CA GLN A 307 26.19 -18.65 -3.49
C GLN A 307 26.30 -17.42 -2.58
N GLY A 308 25.31 -17.21 -1.69
CA GLY A 308 25.27 -16.09 -0.76
C GLY A 308 26.21 -16.25 0.44
N LEU A 309 26.16 -15.31 1.39
CA LEU A 309 26.94 -15.37 2.63
C LEU A 309 26.41 -16.47 3.56
N VAL A 310 27.31 -17.34 3.99
CA VAL A 310 27.03 -18.42 4.95
C VAL A 310 27.51 -17.98 6.31
N PHE A 311 26.59 -17.90 7.25
CA PHE A 311 26.84 -17.58 8.66
C PHE A 311 26.73 -18.85 9.50
N THR A 312 27.56 -18.99 10.53
CA THR A 312 27.27 -19.94 11.61
C THR A 312 26.17 -19.39 12.51
N ASP A 313 25.44 -20.23 13.21
CA ASP A 313 24.73 -19.83 14.44
C ASP A 313 25.79 -19.50 15.52
N ALA A 314 25.36 -18.98 16.67
CA ALA A 314 26.27 -18.50 17.72
C ALA A 314 27.19 -19.62 18.27
N LEU A 315 28.50 -19.54 17.97
CA LEU A 315 29.49 -20.58 18.32
C LEU A 315 29.74 -20.67 19.83
N ALA A 316 29.28 -19.73 20.64
CA ALA A 316 29.32 -19.80 22.09
C ALA A 316 28.25 -20.71 22.71
N MET A 317 27.31 -21.26 21.93
CA MET A 317 26.24 -22.14 22.42
C MET A 317 26.78 -23.48 22.94
N LYS A 318 26.15 -24.09 23.96
CA LYS A 318 26.59 -25.35 24.57
C LYS A 318 26.42 -26.56 23.66
N GLY A 319 25.55 -26.50 22.66
CA GLY A 319 25.38 -27.55 21.65
C GLY A 319 26.59 -27.74 20.73
N VAL A 320 27.58 -26.84 20.83
CA VAL A 320 28.82 -26.92 20.08
C VAL A 320 29.96 -27.15 21.07
N SER A 321 30.56 -28.34 21.06
CA SER A 321 31.71 -28.71 21.90
C SER A 321 32.75 -29.44 21.05
N GLY A 322 34.02 -29.24 21.35
CA GLY A 322 35.15 -29.88 20.69
C GLY A 322 36.46 -29.55 21.36
N ASN A 323 37.48 -30.37 21.14
CA ASN A 323 38.82 -30.17 21.65
C ASN A 323 39.68 -29.25 20.77
N GLU A 324 39.25 -28.97 19.54
CA GLU A 324 39.86 -28.05 18.58
C GLU A 324 39.13 -26.70 18.50
N SER A 325 39.77 -25.71 17.90
CA SER A 325 39.13 -24.43 17.61
C SER A 325 37.86 -24.62 16.77
N ILE A 326 36.72 -24.26 17.38
CA ILE A 326 35.40 -24.38 16.75
C ILE A 326 35.29 -23.46 15.51
N CYS A 327 35.89 -22.28 15.59
CA CYS A 327 35.94 -21.33 14.48
C CYS A 327 36.73 -21.87 13.29
N LEU A 328 37.86 -22.52 13.55
CA LEU A 328 38.66 -23.19 12.52
C LEU A 328 37.86 -24.30 11.83
N GLN A 329 37.17 -25.15 12.59
CA GLN A 329 36.34 -26.21 12.06
C GLN A 329 35.18 -25.63 11.19
N ALA A 330 34.52 -24.56 11.64
CA ALA A 330 33.47 -23.90 10.91
C ALA A 330 33.96 -23.29 9.57
N LEU A 331 35.18 -22.72 9.54
CA LEU A 331 35.78 -22.23 8.29
C LEU A 331 36.13 -23.38 7.33
N LYS A 332 36.67 -24.48 7.84
CA LYS A 332 36.95 -25.72 7.07
C LYS A 332 35.65 -26.35 6.52
N ALA A 333 34.54 -26.22 7.25
CA ALA A 333 33.23 -26.68 6.81
C ALA A 333 32.72 -25.90 5.60
N GLY A 334 33.08 -24.60 5.46
CA GLY A 334 32.70 -23.76 4.34
C GLY A 334 31.99 -22.46 4.73
N ASN A 335 31.73 -22.20 6.02
CA ASN A 335 31.10 -20.94 6.44
C ASN A 335 31.97 -19.73 6.07
N ASP A 336 31.36 -18.62 5.78
CA ASP A 336 31.99 -17.34 5.42
C ASP A 336 32.17 -16.43 6.65
N LEU A 337 31.21 -16.43 7.57
CA LEU A 337 31.18 -15.56 8.74
C LEU A 337 30.88 -16.36 10.02
N LEU A 338 31.67 -16.11 11.01
CA LEU A 338 31.72 -16.82 12.30
C LEU A 338 31.06 -15.97 13.39
N LEU A 339 29.91 -16.41 13.90
CA LEU A 339 29.09 -15.64 14.81
C LEU A 339 29.44 -15.97 16.28
N VAL A 340 29.65 -14.93 17.09
CA VAL A 340 29.79 -15.02 18.55
C VAL A 340 30.87 -16.05 18.98
N PRO A 341 32.14 -15.82 18.66
CA PRO A 341 33.23 -16.69 19.13
C PRO A 341 33.34 -16.62 20.67
N ARG A 342 33.68 -17.72 21.31
CA ARG A 342 33.86 -17.75 22.78
C ARG A 342 35.06 -16.90 23.24
N ARG A 343 36.20 -17.02 22.58
CA ARG A 343 37.45 -16.32 22.87
C ARG A 343 38.11 -15.92 21.56
N ILE A 344 37.88 -14.66 21.14
CA ILE A 344 38.29 -14.19 19.81
C ILE A 344 39.82 -14.30 19.60
N LYS A 345 40.63 -14.04 20.65
CA LYS A 345 42.09 -14.11 20.55
C LYS A 345 42.55 -15.50 20.14
N GLU A 346 42.18 -16.50 20.95
CA GLU A 346 42.55 -17.89 20.75
C GLU A 346 42.02 -18.43 19.41
N GLU A 347 40.84 -18.05 19.00
CA GLU A 347 40.24 -18.49 17.74
C GLU A 347 40.95 -17.89 16.52
N VAL A 348 41.31 -16.61 16.53
CA VAL A 348 42.11 -15.96 15.47
C VAL A 348 43.50 -16.57 15.39
N GLU A 349 44.16 -16.82 16.55
CA GLU A 349 45.49 -17.47 16.62
C GLU A 349 45.45 -18.91 16.09
N ALA A 350 44.39 -19.66 16.37
CA ALA A 350 44.19 -21.02 15.86
C ALA A 350 44.05 -21.02 14.31
N VAL A 351 43.28 -20.10 13.76
CA VAL A 351 43.15 -19.99 12.29
C VAL A 351 44.47 -19.60 11.64
N LEU A 352 45.21 -18.64 12.23
CA LEU A 352 46.54 -18.26 11.75
C LEU A 352 47.54 -19.45 11.79
N ALA A 353 47.51 -20.22 12.86
CA ALA A 353 48.36 -21.42 12.99
C ALA A 353 48.00 -22.48 11.95
N ALA A 354 46.71 -22.69 11.68
CA ALA A 354 46.20 -23.60 10.65
C ALA A 354 46.65 -23.19 9.23
N VAL A 355 46.65 -21.89 8.92
CA VAL A 355 47.16 -21.39 7.62
C VAL A 355 48.68 -21.66 7.52
N LYS A 356 49.43 -21.38 8.57
CA LYS A 356 50.90 -21.68 8.61
C LYS A 356 51.20 -23.15 8.43
N LYS A 357 50.35 -24.06 8.92
CA LYS A 357 50.49 -25.52 8.77
C LYS A 357 49.97 -26.05 7.43
N GLY A 358 49.33 -25.21 6.61
CA GLY A 358 48.74 -25.64 5.35
C GLY A 358 47.38 -26.35 5.47
N GLU A 359 46.78 -26.35 6.65
CA GLU A 359 45.45 -26.93 6.90
C GLU A 359 44.32 -26.09 6.28
N LEU A 360 44.54 -24.80 6.12
CA LEU A 360 43.82 -23.85 5.30
C LEU A 360 44.78 -23.08 4.41
N THR A 361 44.41 -22.71 3.25
CA THR A 361 45.25 -21.89 2.38
C THR A 361 44.96 -20.40 2.56
N GLU A 362 45.93 -19.54 2.36
CA GLU A 362 45.76 -18.09 2.37
C GLU A 362 44.73 -17.66 1.28
N LYS A 363 44.68 -18.36 0.13
CA LYS A 363 43.73 -18.15 -0.93
C LYS A 363 42.27 -18.37 -0.49
N GLU A 364 42.02 -19.38 0.35
CA GLU A 364 40.67 -19.63 0.89
C GLU A 364 40.25 -18.50 1.81
N ILE A 365 41.14 -18.01 2.69
CA ILE A 365 40.87 -16.84 3.54
C ILE A 365 40.61 -15.59 2.68
N GLU A 366 41.45 -15.37 1.66
CA GLU A 366 41.30 -14.26 0.73
C GLU A 366 39.94 -14.30 0.00
N ALA A 367 39.56 -15.46 -0.53
CA ALA A 367 38.29 -15.62 -1.25
C ALA A 367 37.10 -15.32 -0.34
N LYS A 368 37.11 -15.81 0.91
CA LYS A 368 36.04 -15.49 1.89
C LYS A 368 36.03 -14.00 2.26
N CYS A 369 37.20 -13.41 2.51
CA CYS A 369 37.32 -11.99 2.84
C CYS A 369 36.78 -11.10 1.68
N ARG A 370 37.20 -11.40 0.44
CA ARG A 370 36.66 -10.71 -0.77
C ARG A 370 35.18 -10.84 -0.89
N LYS A 371 34.61 -11.99 -0.61
CA LYS A 371 33.16 -12.22 -0.62
C LYS A 371 32.47 -11.33 0.43
N VAL A 372 32.97 -11.29 1.65
CA VAL A 372 32.44 -10.41 2.71
C VAL A 372 32.53 -8.93 2.32
N LEU A 373 33.68 -8.50 1.76
CA LEU A 373 33.86 -7.11 1.29
C LEU A 373 32.90 -6.75 0.16
N LYS A 374 32.65 -7.66 -0.79
CA LYS A 374 31.67 -7.45 -1.85
C LYS A 374 30.26 -7.18 -1.29
N TYR A 375 29.85 -7.93 -0.27
CA TYR A 375 28.57 -7.69 0.42
C TYR A 375 28.58 -6.38 1.22
N LYS A 376 29.68 -6.00 1.85
CA LYS A 376 29.82 -4.69 2.49
C LYS A 376 29.59 -3.55 1.49
N TYR A 377 30.17 -3.67 0.29
CA TYR A 377 29.95 -2.70 -0.80
C TYR A 377 28.48 -2.68 -1.25
N ALA A 378 27.87 -3.85 -1.48
CA ALA A 378 26.45 -3.97 -1.87
C ALA A 378 25.51 -3.29 -0.85
N LEU A 379 25.88 -3.32 0.42
CA LEU A 379 25.13 -2.73 1.53
C LEU A 379 25.47 -1.25 1.79
N GLY A 380 26.29 -0.64 0.91
CA GLY A 380 26.66 0.78 0.96
C GLY A 380 27.64 1.16 2.06
N LEU A 381 28.36 0.19 2.62
CA LEU A 381 29.29 0.42 3.73
C LEU A 381 30.57 1.13 3.29
N GLU A 382 30.89 1.16 1.99
CA GLU A 382 32.02 1.92 1.45
C GLU A 382 31.92 3.42 1.77
N LYS A 383 30.71 3.93 2.04
CA LYS A 383 30.43 5.33 2.38
C LYS A 383 30.58 5.64 3.86
N LYS A 384 30.90 4.65 4.70
CA LYS A 384 30.97 4.76 6.18
C LYS A 384 29.73 5.52 6.74
N PRO A 385 28.54 4.94 6.68
CA PRO A 385 27.31 5.63 7.07
C PRO A 385 27.33 6.02 8.54
N HIS A 386 26.86 7.24 8.83
CA HIS A 386 26.67 7.75 10.18
C HIS A 386 25.19 7.89 10.48
N VAL A 387 24.74 7.43 11.63
CA VAL A 387 23.33 7.45 12.06
C VAL A 387 23.05 8.68 12.91
N GLN A 388 22.03 9.44 12.54
CA GLN A 388 21.61 10.61 13.29
C GLN A 388 20.74 10.20 14.51
N LEU A 389 21.12 10.66 15.71
CA LEU A 389 20.40 10.38 16.95
C LEU A 389 19.13 11.23 17.13
N SER A 390 19.16 12.49 16.69
CA SER A 390 18.03 13.42 16.85
C SER A 390 16.80 12.87 16.11
N GLY A 391 15.64 12.86 16.77
CA GLY A 391 14.37 12.38 16.18
C GLY A 391 14.31 10.88 15.89
N LEU A 392 15.23 10.07 16.41
CA LEU A 392 15.29 8.63 16.09
C LEU A 392 14.00 7.89 16.42
N GLY A 393 13.38 8.15 17.57
CA GLY A 393 12.12 7.50 17.97
C GLY A 393 10.98 7.77 17.01
N THR A 394 10.85 9.00 16.54
CA THR A 394 9.83 9.41 15.56
C THR A 394 10.08 8.76 14.19
N ARG A 395 11.36 8.71 13.74
CA ARG A 395 11.71 8.06 12.49
C ARG A 395 11.49 6.54 12.52
N ILE A 396 11.65 5.90 13.68
CA ILE A 396 11.37 4.47 13.85
C ILE A 396 9.87 4.20 13.89
N ASN A 397 9.09 4.98 14.67
CA ASN A 397 7.66 4.75 14.91
C ASN A 397 6.78 5.73 14.13
N THR A 398 6.76 5.61 12.81
CA THR A 398 5.99 6.48 11.92
C THR A 398 4.49 6.12 11.89
N PRO A 399 3.60 7.03 11.43
CA PRO A 399 2.21 6.69 11.14
C PRO A 399 2.07 5.49 10.18
N LYS A 400 2.93 5.39 9.16
CA LYS A 400 2.96 4.25 8.21
C LYS A 400 3.32 2.94 8.91
N THR A 401 4.24 2.98 9.87
CA THR A 401 4.57 1.81 10.69
C THR A 401 3.36 1.33 11.50
N ARG A 402 2.63 2.26 12.13
CA ARG A 402 1.42 1.93 12.91
C ARG A 402 0.30 1.38 12.03
N ASP A 403 0.07 1.97 10.85
CA ASP A 403 -0.91 1.44 9.90
C ASP A 403 -0.55 0.04 9.41
N LEU A 404 0.71 -0.21 9.08
CA LEU A 404 1.15 -1.55 8.70
C LEU A 404 0.94 -2.57 9.84
N MET A 405 1.30 -2.22 11.08
CA MET A 405 1.05 -3.09 12.24
C MET A 405 -0.43 -3.41 12.39
N ARG A 406 -1.30 -2.40 12.22
CA ARG A 406 -2.75 -2.58 12.21
C ARG A 406 -3.17 -3.56 11.12
N ARG A 407 -2.79 -3.31 9.86
CA ARG A 407 -3.14 -4.19 8.72
C ARG A 407 -2.67 -5.64 8.91
N LEU A 408 -1.48 -5.84 9.46
CA LEU A 408 -0.95 -7.18 9.77
C LEU A 408 -1.80 -7.90 10.81
N ASN A 409 -2.17 -7.21 11.91
CA ASN A 409 -3.02 -7.80 12.93
C ASN A 409 -4.43 -8.15 12.40
N LEU A 410 -5.03 -7.25 11.60
CA LEU A 410 -6.36 -7.46 11.04
C LEU A 410 -6.39 -8.60 10.03
N ALA A 411 -5.37 -8.70 9.17
CA ALA A 411 -5.27 -9.76 8.15
C ALA A 411 -5.02 -11.16 8.75
N ALA A 412 -4.55 -11.24 10.00
CA ALA A 412 -4.33 -12.51 10.69
C ALA A 412 -5.59 -13.06 11.37
N ILE A 413 -6.65 -12.27 11.55
CA ILE A 413 -7.89 -12.72 12.19
C ILE A 413 -8.45 -13.91 11.41
N THR A 414 -8.72 -15.00 12.10
CA THR A 414 -9.14 -16.26 11.48
C THR A 414 -10.49 -16.70 12.05
N VAL A 415 -11.49 -16.88 11.19
CA VAL A 415 -12.75 -17.55 11.53
C VAL A 415 -12.49 -19.05 11.45
N LEU A 416 -12.35 -19.72 12.60
CA LEU A 416 -11.98 -21.14 12.66
C LEU A 416 -13.14 -22.06 12.33
N ASP A 417 -14.35 -21.66 12.72
CA ASP A 417 -15.59 -22.43 12.53
C ASP A 417 -16.76 -21.47 12.33
N ASN A 418 -17.72 -21.84 11.52
CA ASN A 418 -18.98 -21.11 11.29
C ASN A 418 -20.08 -22.11 10.90
N ARG A 419 -20.49 -22.94 11.89
CA ARG A 419 -21.51 -23.96 11.68
C ARG A 419 -22.89 -23.30 11.52
N ASP A 420 -23.65 -23.85 10.59
CA ASP A 420 -25.01 -23.42 10.27
C ASP A 420 -25.07 -21.91 9.90
N GLU A 421 -23.97 -21.41 9.34
CA GLU A 421 -23.84 -20.01 8.88
C GLU A 421 -24.25 -18.98 9.93
N VAL A 422 -23.84 -19.21 11.20
CA VAL A 422 -24.12 -18.28 12.34
C VAL A 422 -23.63 -16.87 12.05
N LEU A 423 -22.50 -16.74 11.37
CA LEU A 423 -21.93 -15.44 10.96
C LEU A 423 -22.19 -15.19 9.47
N PRO A 424 -22.50 -13.94 9.09
CA PRO A 424 -22.68 -12.77 9.94
C PRO A 424 -24.00 -12.78 10.71
N LEU A 425 -24.01 -12.13 11.89
CA LEU A 425 -25.24 -11.96 12.66
C LEU A 425 -26.15 -10.93 12.00
N ASP A 426 -27.46 -11.20 12.05
CA ASP A 426 -28.49 -10.26 11.60
C ASP A 426 -28.70 -9.16 12.67
N PRO A 427 -28.50 -7.86 12.34
CA PRO A 427 -28.76 -6.74 13.26
C PRO A 427 -30.20 -6.66 13.78
N SER A 428 -31.17 -7.21 13.04
CA SER A 428 -32.59 -7.22 13.44
C SER A 428 -32.91 -8.09 14.66
N ILE A 429 -31.97 -8.95 15.07
CA ILE A 429 -32.14 -9.84 16.24
C ILE A 429 -32.33 -9.04 17.56
N GLY A 430 -31.85 -7.82 17.62
CA GLY A 430 -31.96 -6.95 18.78
C GLY A 430 -30.86 -7.19 19.82
N GLU A 431 -31.22 -7.42 21.11
CA GLU A 431 -30.24 -7.60 22.18
C GLU A 431 -29.44 -8.90 22.03
N VAL A 432 -28.13 -8.83 22.29
CA VAL A 432 -27.22 -9.99 22.35
C VAL A 432 -26.54 -10.05 23.71
N ALA A 433 -26.41 -11.24 24.29
CA ALA A 433 -25.62 -11.44 25.49
C ALA A 433 -24.13 -11.47 25.14
N VAL A 434 -23.31 -10.73 25.90
CA VAL A 434 -21.85 -10.75 25.79
C VAL A 434 -21.28 -11.29 27.11
N LEU A 435 -20.79 -12.53 27.09
CA LEU A 435 -20.13 -13.15 28.23
C LEU A 435 -18.63 -12.82 28.19
N ASN A 436 -18.18 -11.97 29.09
CA ASN A 436 -16.77 -11.59 29.21
C ASN A 436 -16.02 -12.57 30.13
N VAL A 437 -14.91 -13.14 29.59
CA VAL A 437 -13.97 -14.03 30.31
C VAL A 437 -12.61 -13.32 30.36
N GLY A 438 -12.46 -12.44 31.31
CA GLY A 438 -11.32 -11.56 31.53
C GLY A 438 -11.69 -10.30 32.28
N GLU A 439 -10.86 -9.32 32.32
CA GLU A 439 -11.16 -8.03 32.97
C GLU A 439 -12.19 -7.23 32.13
N ALA A 440 -13.16 -6.61 32.83
CA ALA A 440 -14.27 -5.89 32.18
C ALA A 440 -13.80 -4.74 31.26
N GLN A 441 -12.72 -4.10 31.63
CA GLN A 441 -12.14 -2.99 30.83
C GLN A 441 -11.56 -3.45 29.48
N GLU A 442 -11.11 -4.70 29.37
CA GLU A 442 -10.38 -5.22 28.21
C GLU A 442 -11.21 -5.36 26.95
N ILE A 443 -12.54 -5.50 27.04
CA ILE A 443 -13.43 -5.63 25.87
C ILE A 443 -14.21 -4.34 25.54
N ARG A 444 -13.89 -3.22 26.16
CA ARG A 444 -14.59 -1.93 25.90
C ARG A 444 -14.58 -1.50 24.46
N PRO A 445 -13.44 -1.61 23.69
CA PRO A 445 -13.42 -1.27 22.27
C PRO A 445 -14.35 -2.15 21.45
N PHE A 446 -14.42 -3.46 21.75
CA PHE A 446 -15.35 -4.39 21.13
C PHE A 446 -16.80 -4.01 21.38
N LEU A 447 -17.19 -3.79 22.64
CA LEU A 447 -18.55 -3.41 23.01
C LEU A 447 -18.99 -2.09 22.38
N LYS A 448 -18.08 -1.11 22.32
CA LYS A 448 -18.35 0.19 21.70
C LYS A 448 -18.64 0.05 20.20
N GLU A 449 -17.85 -0.77 19.50
CA GLU A 449 -18.09 -1.04 18.06
C GLU A 449 -19.35 -1.88 17.86
N LEU A 450 -19.56 -2.90 18.68
CA LEU A 450 -20.72 -3.78 18.65
C LEU A 450 -22.03 -3.01 18.82
N SER A 451 -22.04 -1.99 19.69
CA SER A 451 -23.22 -1.14 19.92
C SER A 451 -23.70 -0.33 18.72
N GLN A 452 -22.92 -0.29 17.64
CA GLN A 452 -23.36 0.30 16.36
C GLN A 452 -24.31 -0.62 15.56
N TYR A 453 -24.32 -1.92 15.90
CA TYR A 453 -25.11 -2.94 15.19
C TYR A 453 -26.25 -3.48 16.05
N THR A 454 -26.07 -3.56 17.35
CA THR A 454 -27.01 -4.19 18.28
C THR A 454 -26.89 -3.55 19.66
N ARG A 455 -27.75 -3.98 20.58
CA ARG A 455 -27.66 -3.63 22.01
C ARG A 455 -26.99 -4.76 22.80
N PRO A 456 -25.68 -4.66 23.12
CA PRO A 456 -25.01 -5.67 23.92
C PRO A 456 -25.42 -5.61 25.38
N VAL A 457 -25.69 -6.76 25.97
CA VAL A 457 -25.93 -6.92 27.44
C VAL A 457 -24.76 -7.72 28.01
N GLU A 458 -23.96 -7.06 28.84
CA GLU A 458 -22.71 -7.62 29.35
C GLU A 458 -22.93 -8.50 30.55
N PHE A 459 -22.30 -9.67 30.51
CA PHE A 459 -22.18 -10.61 31.64
C PHE A 459 -20.72 -10.89 31.92
N HIS A 460 -20.35 -11.07 33.17
CA HIS A 460 -18.99 -11.39 33.58
C HIS A 460 -18.89 -12.79 34.16
N LEU A 461 -17.94 -13.59 33.73
CA LEU A 461 -17.65 -14.90 34.26
C LEU A 461 -16.51 -14.81 35.30
N GLY A 462 -16.85 -14.98 36.58
CA GLY A 462 -15.87 -15.00 37.65
C GLY A 462 -14.99 -16.27 37.65
N LYS A 463 -13.77 -16.16 38.20
CA LYS A 463 -12.83 -17.29 38.37
C LYS A 463 -13.40 -18.26 39.42
N ASN A 464 -13.32 -19.58 39.12
CA ASN A 464 -13.80 -20.65 40.03
C ASN A 464 -15.23 -20.42 40.54
N LEU A 465 -16.13 -19.99 39.64
CA LEU A 465 -17.51 -19.65 40.01
C LEU A 465 -18.23 -20.85 40.68
N PRO A 466 -18.87 -20.68 41.87
CA PRO A 466 -19.66 -21.75 42.50
C PRO A 466 -20.77 -22.25 41.58
N GLU A 467 -21.11 -23.54 41.66
CA GLU A 467 -22.05 -24.18 40.75
C GLU A 467 -23.44 -23.49 40.75
N ALA A 468 -23.93 -23.08 41.89
CA ALA A 468 -25.21 -22.37 42.01
C ALA A 468 -25.22 -21.05 41.22
N ASP A 469 -24.09 -20.30 41.28
CA ASP A 469 -23.92 -19.05 40.55
C ASP A 469 -23.72 -19.33 39.05
N GLY A 470 -22.99 -20.39 38.74
CA GLY A 470 -22.84 -20.85 37.34
C GLY A 470 -24.18 -21.23 36.69
N ASN A 471 -25.08 -21.89 37.44
CA ASN A 471 -26.43 -22.19 36.97
C ASN A 471 -27.25 -20.92 36.76
N ARG A 472 -27.19 -19.97 37.73
CA ARG A 472 -27.87 -18.67 37.59
C ARG A 472 -27.39 -17.92 36.33
N LEU A 473 -26.09 -17.92 36.08
CA LEU A 473 -25.51 -17.25 34.89
C LEU A 473 -25.94 -17.94 33.61
N ARG A 474 -25.88 -19.28 33.53
CA ARG A 474 -26.35 -20.06 32.34
C ARG A 474 -27.83 -19.78 32.05
N ASN A 475 -28.69 -19.76 33.09
CA ASN A 475 -30.11 -19.44 32.95
C ASN A 475 -30.36 -17.99 32.50
N ALA A 476 -29.53 -17.04 32.94
CA ALA A 476 -29.60 -15.65 32.47
C ALA A 476 -29.23 -15.51 31.02
N LEU A 477 -28.15 -16.17 30.58
CA LEU A 477 -27.67 -16.18 29.18
C LEU A 477 -28.69 -16.84 28.25
N ALA A 478 -29.36 -17.90 28.68
CA ALA A 478 -30.35 -18.63 27.87
C ALA A 478 -31.59 -17.80 27.46
N LYS A 479 -31.78 -16.62 28.08
CA LYS A 479 -32.88 -15.70 27.71
C LYS A 479 -32.62 -14.93 26.41
N TYR A 480 -31.38 -14.93 25.90
CA TYR A 480 -30.99 -14.19 24.71
C TYR A 480 -30.94 -15.10 23.48
N LYS A 481 -31.28 -14.56 22.33
CA LYS A 481 -31.27 -15.31 21.06
C LYS A 481 -29.88 -15.61 20.53
N ARG A 482 -28.85 -14.90 20.99
CA ARG A 482 -27.43 -15.06 20.61
C ARG A 482 -26.54 -14.76 21.81
N ILE A 483 -25.45 -15.50 21.92
CA ILE A 483 -24.45 -15.32 22.98
C ILE A 483 -23.07 -15.13 22.32
N LEU A 484 -22.37 -14.05 22.65
CA LEU A 484 -20.98 -13.80 22.27
C LEU A 484 -20.10 -14.05 23.49
N VAL A 485 -19.17 -14.99 23.38
CA VAL A 485 -18.21 -15.30 24.47
C VAL A 485 -16.87 -14.64 24.13
N CYS A 486 -16.53 -13.57 24.83
CA CYS A 486 -15.29 -12.80 24.63
C CYS A 486 -14.23 -13.29 25.62
N VAL A 487 -13.11 -13.81 25.12
CA VAL A 487 -12.04 -14.39 25.93
C VAL A 487 -10.76 -13.55 25.76
N THR A 488 -10.39 -12.83 26.82
CA THR A 488 -9.13 -12.07 26.93
C THR A 488 -8.18 -12.68 27.96
N GLU A 489 -8.68 -13.46 28.89
CA GLU A 489 -7.89 -14.10 29.93
C GLU A 489 -7.00 -15.24 29.38
N HIS A 490 -5.70 -15.23 29.71
CA HIS A 490 -4.74 -16.23 29.25
C HIS A 490 -4.75 -17.53 30.06
N ARG A 491 -5.18 -17.51 31.34
CA ARG A 491 -5.27 -18.68 32.22
C ARG A 491 -6.71 -19.14 32.31
N LEU A 492 -7.10 -20.11 31.48
CA LEU A 492 -8.50 -20.53 31.34
C LEU A 492 -8.93 -21.67 32.28
N THR A 493 -7.98 -22.29 33.01
CA THR A 493 -8.28 -23.37 33.95
C THR A 493 -9.39 -23.00 34.96
N PRO A 494 -9.46 -21.80 35.55
CA PRO A 494 -10.50 -21.44 36.54
C PRO A 494 -11.93 -21.38 35.97
N TYR A 495 -12.09 -21.41 34.65
CA TYR A 495 -13.37 -21.27 33.96
C TYR A 495 -13.86 -22.58 33.33
N GLN A 496 -13.03 -23.62 33.31
CA GLN A 496 -13.31 -24.91 32.63
C GLN A 496 -14.58 -25.59 33.16
N ASN A 497 -14.84 -25.56 34.46
CA ASN A 497 -16.04 -26.16 35.05
C ASN A 497 -17.34 -25.52 34.52
N PHE A 498 -17.34 -24.21 34.32
CA PHE A 498 -18.50 -23.51 33.73
C PHE A 498 -18.74 -23.97 32.31
N PHE A 499 -17.68 -23.96 31.47
CA PHE A 499 -17.79 -24.34 30.06
C PHE A 499 -18.05 -25.84 29.86
N ALA A 500 -17.65 -26.71 30.77
CA ALA A 500 -17.98 -28.14 30.71
C ALA A 500 -19.50 -28.42 30.70
N LYS A 501 -20.28 -27.50 31.32
CA LYS A 501 -21.74 -27.58 31.42
C LYS A 501 -22.45 -26.50 30.59
N PHE A 502 -21.72 -25.70 29.82
CA PHE A 502 -22.29 -24.62 29.01
C PHE A 502 -22.73 -25.19 27.66
N ALA A 503 -24.02 -25.46 27.53
CA ALA A 503 -24.65 -26.02 26.33
C ALA A 503 -26.00 -25.33 26.10
N PRO A 504 -26.00 -24.05 25.66
CA PRO A 504 -27.24 -23.32 25.38
C PRO A 504 -27.91 -23.80 24.08
N ASP A 505 -29.23 -23.75 24.06
CA ASP A 505 -30.07 -24.10 22.87
C ASP A 505 -30.07 -22.95 21.82
N VAL A 506 -29.24 -21.97 21.98
CA VAL A 506 -29.10 -20.81 21.08
C VAL A 506 -27.68 -20.75 20.52
N PRO A 507 -27.49 -20.16 19.32
CA PRO A 507 -26.16 -20.02 18.75
C PRO A 507 -25.21 -19.22 19.60
N VAL A 508 -23.94 -19.69 19.64
CA VAL A 508 -22.84 -19.09 20.38
C VAL A 508 -21.70 -18.73 19.45
N VAL A 509 -21.16 -17.52 19.60
CA VAL A 509 -19.96 -17.09 18.91
C VAL A 509 -18.82 -16.91 19.92
N TYR A 510 -17.79 -17.74 19.80
CA TYR A 510 -16.58 -17.63 20.62
C TYR A 510 -15.56 -16.69 19.97
N LEU A 511 -15.12 -15.69 20.69
CA LEU A 511 -14.20 -14.64 20.26
C LEU A 511 -12.94 -14.69 21.12
N PHE A 512 -11.86 -15.28 20.59
CA PHE A 512 -10.60 -15.44 21.29
C PHE A 512 -9.62 -14.32 20.95
N PHE A 513 -9.47 -13.36 21.86
CA PHE A 513 -8.48 -12.27 21.79
C PHE A 513 -7.11 -12.68 22.38
N ILE A 514 -6.80 -13.95 22.38
CA ILE A 514 -5.63 -14.60 22.96
C ILE A 514 -4.92 -15.51 21.94
N PRO A 515 -3.69 -15.98 22.21
CA PRO A 515 -3.01 -16.93 21.33
C PRO A 515 -3.76 -18.25 21.14
N GLY A 516 -3.68 -18.80 19.93
CA GLY A 516 -4.48 -19.95 19.49
C GLY A 516 -4.34 -21.22 20.34
N LYS A 517 -3.17 -21.48 20.94
CA LYS A 517 -2.97 -22.67 21.77
C LYS A 517 -3.87 -22.80 23.00
N GLN A 518 -4.47 -21.69 23.45
CA GLN A 518 -5.41 -21.65 24.59
C GLN A 518 -6.88 -21.94 24.17
N VAL A 519 -7.22 -21.89 22.89
CA VAL A 519 -8.58 -22.05 22.39
C VAL A 519 -9.27 -23.31 22.91
N LEU A 520 -8.56 -24.45 22.94
CA LEU A 520 -9.11 -25.73 23.39
C LEU A 520 -9.20 -25.87 24.91
N GLN A 521 -8.71 -24.90 25.70
CA GLN A 521 -8.86 -24.95 27.16
C GLN A 521 -10.31 -24.64 27.59
N ILE A 522 -11.13 -24.08 26.71
CA ILE A 522 -12.56 -23.92 26.88
C ILE A 522 -13.25 -24.95 25.99
N LYS A 523 -14.14 -25.75 26.56
CA LYS A 523 -14.97 -26.69 25.78
C LYS A 523 -15.92 -25.89 24.89
N GLN A 524 -15.95 -26.25 23.63
CA GLN A 524 -16.84 -25.71 22.61
C GLN A 524 -17.62 -26.91 22.01
N GLY A 525 -18.65 -26.62 21.22
CA GLY A 525 -19.46 -27.65 20.57
C GLY A 525 -20.63 -28.17 21.39
N GLY A 526 -21.03 -27.41 22.44
CA GLY A 526 -22.22 -27.71 23.23
C GLY A 526 -23.46 -26.90 22.86
N ALA A 527 -23.31 -25.90 21.97
CA ALA A 527 -24.42 -25.04 21.53
C ALA A 527 -25.16 -25.64 20.32
N ALA A 528 -26.39 -25.19 20.08
CA ALA A 528 -27.19 -25.56 18.92
C ALA A 528 -26.50 -25.24 17.60
N ALA A 529 -25.85 -24.08 17.51
CA ALA A 529 -25.00 -23.67 16.40
C ALA A 529 -23.84 -22.85 16.92
N GLU A 530 -22.70 -22.83 16.21
CA GLU A 530 -21.46 -22.27 16.77
C GLU A 530 -20.57 -21.65 15.72
N ALA A 531 -20.01 -20.48 16.08
CA ALA A 531 -18.90 -19.91 15.34
C ALA A 531 -17.73 -19.63 16.28
N VAL A 532 -16.50 -19.69 15.75
CA VAL A 532 -15.27 -19.49 16.49
C VAL A 532 -14.36 -18.55 15.74
N ILE A 533 -14.03 -17.40 16.35
CA ILE A 533 -13.08 -16.43 15.79
C ILE A 533 -11.83 -16.38 16.68
N LEU A 534 -10.66 -16.56 16.06
CA LEU A 534 -9.36 -16.37 16.68
C LEU A 534 -8.75 -15.05 16.20
N ALA A 535 -8.66 -14.10 17.10
CA ALA A 535 -8.17 -12.75 16.82
C ALA A 535 -6.68 -12.56 17.12
N HIS A 536 -6.04 -13.50 17.83
CA HIS A 536 -4.62 -13.52 18.21
C HIS A 536 -4.15 -12.39 19.13
N SER A 537 -4.91 -11.32 19.31
CA SER A 537 -4.56 -10.12 20.04
C SER A 537 -5.80 -9.45 20.65
N SER A 538 -5.64 -8.82 21.81
CA SER A 538 -6.67 -8.03 22.48
C SER A 538 -6.52 -6.52 22.22
N ASN A 539 -5.72 -6.10 21.25
CA ASN A 539 -5.59 -4.68 20.94
C ASN A 539 -6.91 -4.09 20.41
N GLU A 540 -7.09 -2.80 20.63
CA GLU A 540 -8.34 -2.08 20.37
C GLU A 540 -8.84 -2.23 18.94
N GLU A 541 -7.94 -2.14 17.96
CA GLU A 541 -8.30 -2.21 16.54
C GLU A 541 -8.74 -3.61 16.10
N VAL A 542 -8.09 -4.65 16.64
CA VAL A 542 -8.51 -6.05 16.41
C VAL A 542 -9.89 -6.29 16.99
N GLN A 543 -10.17 -5.77 18.18
CA GLN A 543 -11.48 -5.91 18.82
C GLN A 543 -12.59 -5.26 17.99
N ARG A 544 -12.37 -4.04 17.48
CA ARG A 544 -13.31 -3.38 16.58
C ARG A 544 -13.53 -4.17 15.31
N GLN A 545 -12.44 -4.67 14.71
CA GLN A 545 -12.53 -5.46 13.49
C GLN A 545 -13.33 -6.76 13.69
N VAL A 546 -13.14 -7.44 14.83
CA VAL A 546 -13.91 -8.64 15.18
C VAL A 546 -15.41 -8.33 15.27
N ALA A 547 -15.79 -7.21 15.89
CA ALA A 547 -17.20 -6.80 15.92
C ALA A 547 -17.77 -6.57 14.51
N ARG A 548 -16.98 -5.99 13.61
CA ARG A 548 -17.35 -5.80 12.20
C ARG A 548 -17.49 -7.12 11.45
N ILE A 549 -16.58 -8.07 11.69
CA ILE A 549 -16.66 -9.42 11.10
C ILE A 549 -17.94 -10.13 11.58
N VAL A 550 -18.24 -10.02 12.88
CA VAL A 550 -19.44 -10.63 13.47
C VAL A 550 -20.72 -10.17 12.78
N TYR A 551 -20.79 -8.89 12.35
CA TYR A 551 -21.94 -8.33 11.64
C TYR A 551 -21.75 -8.16 10.12
N GLY A 552 -20.74 -8.81 9.53
CA GLY A 552 -20.53 -8.84 8.08
C GLY A 552 -20.16 -7.51 7.45
N SER A 553 -19.66 -6.54 8.22
CA SER A 553 -19.18 -5.27 7.68
C SER A 553 -17.67 -5.27 7.41
N ALA A 554 -16.98 -6.39 7.68
CA ALA A 554 -15.58 -6.60 7.35
C ALA A 554 -15.31 -8.04 6.91
N CYS A 555 -14.24 -8.22 6.11
CA CYS A 555 -13.79 -9.54 5.67
C CYS A 555 -12.91 -10.24 6.72
N SER A 556 -12.85 -11.57 6.63
CA SER A 556 -11.85 -12.41 7.27
C SER A 556 -11.38 -13.47 6.27
N GLU A 557 -10.08 -13.49 5.99
CA GLU A 557 -9.42 -14.42 5.06
C GLU A 557 -8.32 -15.23 5.74
N GLY A 558 -8.03 -14.98 7.01
CA GLY A 558 -6.98 -15.63 7.76
C GLY A 558 -7.11 -17.16 7.75
N ARG A 559 -5.98 -17.85 7.75
CA ARG A 559 -5.89 -19.30 7.87
C ARG A 559 -4.91 -19.67 8.95
N LEU A 560 -5.20 -20.70 9.73
CA LEU A 560 -4.28 -21.17 10.75
C LEU A 560 -2.93 -21.52 10.15
N SER A 561 -1.87 -20.99 10.72
CA SER A 561 -0.49 -21.32 10.35
C SER A 561 -0.02 -22.63 10.99
N ALA A 562 -0.60 -23.01 12.14
CA ALA A 562 -0.30 -24.23 12.85
C ALA A 562 -1.59 -24.82 13.46
N SER A 563 -1.65 -26.13 13.58
CA SER A 563 -2.79 -26.87 14.11
C SER A 563 -3.03 -26.54 15.59
N ILE A 564 -4.32 -26.46 15.96
CA ILE A 564 -4.76 -26.31 17.36
C ILE A 564 -5.41 -27.64 17.79
N GLY A 565 -4.61 -28.52 18.38
CA GLY A 565 -5.00 -29.89 18.68
C GLY A 565 -5.45 -30.65 17.44
N SER A 566 -6.36 -31.61 17.64
CA SER A 566 -6.97 -32.37 16.54
C SER A 566 -8.19 -31.66 15.90
N ARG A 567 -8.69 -30.59 16.51
CA ARG A 567 -9.93 -29.91 16.08
C ARG A 567 -9.72 -28.98 14.89
N PHE A 568 -8.67 -28.19 14.92
CA PHE A 568 -8.40 -27.19 13.89
C PHE A 568 -7.02 -27.43 13.28
N ALA A 569 -7.00 -27.99 12.06
CA ALA A 569 -5.76 -28.26 11.35
C ALA A 569 -5.12 -26.96 10.81
N ALA A 570 -3.81 -26.97 10.57
CA ALA A 570 -3.16 -25.90 9.83
C ALA A 570 -3.83 -25.71 8.46
N GLY A 571 -4.00 -24.45 8.05
CA GLY A 571 -4.78 -24.08 6.87
C GLY A 571 -6.29 -23.96 7.13
N ALA A 572 -6.80 -24.37 8.30
CA ALA A 572 -8.19 -24.17 8.66
C ALA A 572 -8.56 -22.69 8.74
N GLY A 573 -9.78 -22.39 8.29
CA GLY A 573 -10.38 -21.07 8.34
C GLY A 573 -11.54 -20.95 7.35
N VAL A 574 -12.50 -20.10 7.68
CA VAL A 574 -13.65 -19.77 6.83
C VAL A 574 -13.43 -18.36 6.29
N THR A 575 -13.60 -18.20 4.98
CA THR A 575 -13.60 -16.86 4.38
C THR A 575 -14.97 -16.24 4.58
N LEU A 576 -15.01 -15.08 5.22
CA LEU A 576 -16.20 -14.24 5.27
C LEU A 576 -15.95 -13.01 4.40
N THR A 577 -16.79 -12.84 3.37
CA THR A 577 -16.79 -11.63 2.53
C THR A 577 -17.74 -10.61 3.11
N PRO A 578 -17.46 -9.31 3.04
CA PRO A 578 -18.36 -8.28 3.51
C PRO A 578 -19.70 -8.35 2.78
N GLN A 579 -20.79 -8.33 3.54
CA GLN A 579 -22.14 -8.18 2.97
C GLN A 579 -22.55 -6.70 2.84
N SER A 580 -21.81 -5.80 3.49
CA SER A 580 -21.92 -4.34 3.38
C SER A 580 -20.55 -3.74 3.10
N ALA A 581 -20.51 -2.54 2.50
CA ALA A 581 -19.24 -1.84 2.29
C ALA A 581 -18.49 -1.68 3.62
N PRO A 582 -17.14 -1.89 3.64
CA PRO A 582 -16.34 -1.70 4.85
C PRO A 582 -16.56 -0.29 5.40
N ARG A 583 -16.92 -0.16 6.67
CA ARG A 583 -17.02 1.14 7.32
C ARG A 583 -15.67 1.53 7.88
N PHE A 584 -15.03 2.50 7.24
CA PHE A 584 -13.81 3.09 7.77
C PHE A 584 -14.15 4.12 8.84
N VAL A 585 -13.53 4.00 10.01
CA VAL A 585 -13.70 4.97 11.10
C VAL A 585 -12.56 5.98 11.01
N PRO A 586 -12.85 7.27 10.81
CA PRO A 586 -11.83 8.31 10.66
C PRO A 586 -10.78 8.32 11.76
N GLU A 587 -11.16 8.06 13.01
CA GLU A 587 -10.27 8.03 14.17
C GLU A 587 -9.16 6.96 14.06
N GLU A 588 -9.41 5.86 13.38
CA GLU A 588 -8.40 4.81 13.13
C GLU A 588 -7.33 5.26 12.13
N HIS A 589 -7.61 6.34 11.39
CA HIS A 589 -6.73 6.91 10.37
C HIS A 589 -6.22 8.30 10.73
N GLY A 590 -6.26 8.67 12.02
CA GLY A 590 -5.77 9.95 12.49
C GLY A 590 -6.65 11.13 12.09
N MET A 591 -7.96 10.90 11.95
CA MET A 591 -8.94 11.96 11.69
C MET A 591 -10.06 11.94 12.74
N ASN A 592 -10.59 13.11 13.08
CA ASN A 592 -11.68 13.26 14.03
C ASN A 592 -13.02 13.36 13.30
N SER A 593 -13.90 12.38 13.48
CA SER A 593 -15.21 12.31 12.80
C SER A 593 -16.15 13.47 13.13
N ARG A 594 -16.08 14.02 14.37
CA ARG A 594 -16.90 15.18 14.75
C ARG A 594 -16.48 16.44 14.00
N LEU A 595 -15.16 16.62 13.80
CA LEU A 595 -14.65 17.75 13.04
C LEU A 595 -14.90 17.58 11.52
N LEU A 596 -14.86 16.33 11.01
CA LEU A 596 -15.30 16.03 9.65
C LEU A 596 -16.80 16.33 9.45
N ALA A 597 -17.65 16.17 10.45
CA ALA A 597 -19.07 16.50 10.37
C ALA A 597 -19.35 18.00 10.18
N GLU A 598 -18.38 18.90 10.42
CA GLU A 598 -18.51 20.32 10.07
C GLU A 598 -18.67 20.53 8.55
N ILE A 599 -18.21 19.58 7.73
CA ILE A 599 -18.43 19.57 6.28
C ILE A 599 -19.93 19.60 5.96
N ASP A 600 -20.76 18.86 6.71
CA ASP A 600 -22.23 18.81 6.51
C ASP A 600 -22.83 20.22 6.62
N LYS A 601 -22.47 20.94 7.69
CA LYS A 601 -22.97 22.29 7.95
C LYS A 601 -22.58 23.30 6.87
N ILE A 602 -21.32 23.21 6.39
CA ILE A 602 -20.80 24.11 5.35
C ILE A 602 -21.48 23.80 4.02
N ALA A 603 -21.67 22.51 3.67
CA ALA A 603 -22.32 22.10 2.45
C ALA A 603 -23.82 22.51 2.43
N GLU A 604 -24.53 22.30 3.54
CA GLU A 604 -25.94 22.72 3.70
C GLU A 604 -26.10 24.24 3.73
N GLU A 605 -25.16 24.98 4.33
CA GLU A 605 -25.10 26.45 4.25
C GLU A 605 -25.04 26.92 2.81
N GLY A 606 -24.21 26.30 1.96
CA GLY A 606 -24.12 26.63 0.54
C GLY A 606 -25.45 26.49 -0.19
N ILE A 607 -26.23 25.44 0.11
CA ILE A 607 -27.56 25.23 -0.43
C ILE A 607 -28.55 26.29 0.09
N ARG A 608 -28.59 26.48 1.41
CA ARG A 608 -29.49 27.45 2.07
C ARG A 608 -29.26 28.87 1.60
N GLU A 609 -28.01 29.28 1.42
CA GLU A 609 -27.66 30.62 0.90
C GLU A 609 -27.80 30.74 -0.62
N GLY A 610 -28.17 29.66 -1.32
CA GLY A 610 -28.40 29.65 -2.77
C GLY A 610 -27.11 29.70 -3.58
N ALA A 611 -26.01 29.08 -3.08
CA ALA A 611 -24.76 28.97 -3.82
C ALA A 611 -24.79 27.86 -4.88
N TYR A 612 -25.51 26.81 -4.64
CA TYR A 612 -25.76 25.67 -5.54
C TYR A 612 -26.97 24.87 -5.06
N PRO A 613 -27.71 24.20 -5.95
CA PRO A 613 -28.84 23.33 -5.57
C PRO A 613 -28.39 22.05 -4.86
N GLY A 614 -27.23 21.50 -5.25
CA GLY A 614 -26.70 20.30 -4.67
C GLY A 614 -25.19 20.11 -4.90
N CYS A 615 -24.58 19.21 -4.13
CA CYS A 615 -23.15 18.93 -4.22
C CYS A 615 -22.80 17.51 -3.76
N GLN A 616 -21.58 17.07 -4.11
CA GLN A 616 -20.93 15.86 -3.61
C GLN A 616 -19.60 16.24 -2.97
N VAL A 617 -19.27 15.59 -1.85
CA VAL A 617 -18.00 15.79 -1.15
C VAL A 617 -17.39 14.44 -0.83
N VAL A 618 -16.10 14.26 -1.21
CA VAL A 618 -15.31 13.06 -0.91
C VAL A 618 -14.00 13.48 -0.27
N VAL A 619 -13.63 12.78 0.81
CA VAL A 619 -12.31 12.89 1.44
C VAL A 619 -11.74 11.49 1.59
N LEU A 620 -10.56 11.29 1.00
CA LEU A 620 -9.76 10.08 1.20
C LEU A 620 -8.55 10.42 2.08
N LYS A 621 -8.19 9.50 2.96
CA LYS A 621 -6.96 9.52 3.77
C LYS A 621 -6.22 8.21 3.57
N ASP A 622 -4.98 8.29 3.06
CA ASP A 622 -4.15 7.13 2.74
C ASP A 622 -4.88 6.08 1.86
N GLY A 623 -5.65 6.56 0.87
CA GLY A 623 -6.41 5.75 -0.08
C GLY A 623 -7.73 5.20 0.45
N ARG A 624 -8.17 5.61 1.63
CA ARG A 624 -9.41 5.15 2.27
C ARG A 624 -10.42 6.27 2.40
N GLU A 625 -11.68 5.93 2.18
CA GLU A 625 -12.79 6.86 2.26
C GLU A 625 -13.10 7.22 3.72
N MET A 626 -12.79 8.47 4.11
CA MET A 626 -13.11 9.00 5.44
C MET A 626 -14.44 9.75 5.44
N TYR A 627 -14.79 10.31 4.29
CA TYR A 627 -16.02 11.06 4.11
C TYR A 627 -16.50 10.95 2.67
N ASN A 628 -17.78 10.62 2.48
CA ASN A 628 -18.42 10.59 1.16
C ASN A 628 -19.91 10.85 1.32
N LYS A 629 -20.36 12.06 0.98
CA LYS A 629 -21.76 12.48 1.07
C LYS A 629 -22.20 13.30 -0.13
N ALA A 630 -23.50 13.19 -0.43
CA ALA A 630 -24.21 14.01 -1.39
C ALA A 630 -25.28 14.85 -0.66
N PHE A 631 -25.48 16.09 -1.09
CA PHE A 631 -26.38 17.06 -0.48
C PHE A 631 -27.26 17.72 -1.51
N GLY A 632 -28.50 18.09 -1.11
CA GLY A 632 -29.43 18.86 -1.92
C GLY A 632 -30.03 18.10 -3.07
N THR A 633 -30.35 18.83 -4.14
CA THR A 633 -31.12 18.35 -5.28
C THR A 633 -30.46 18.76 -6.61
N HIS A 634 -30.87 18.12 -7.71
CA HIS A 634 -30.36 18.41 -9.06
C HIS A 634 -30.62 19.85 -9.48
N VAL A 635 -31.80 20.38 -9.12
CA VAL A 635 -32.29 21.73 -9.42
C VAL A 635 -32.89 22.36 -8.16
N TRP A 636 -33.08 23.66 -8.13
CA TRP A 636 -33.76 24.32 -7.00
C TRP A 636 -35.20 23.80 -6.86
N ASN A 637 -35.63 23.56 -5.62
CA ASN A 637 -37.02 23.22 -5.32
C ASN A 637 -37.88 24.45 -5.52
N GLU A 638 -38.63 24.49 -6.62
CA GLU A 638 -39.66 25.49 -6.84
C GLU A 638 -41.01 24.96 -6.37
N ALA A 639 -41.91 25.83 -5.95
CA ALA A 639 -43.23 25.47 -5.48
C ALA A 639 -43.96 24.63 -6.54
N GLY A 640 -44.22 23.34 -6.24
CA GLY A 640 -44.93 22.41 -7.13
C GLY A 640 -44.03 21.46 -7.94
N SER A 641 -42.70 21.59 -7.88
CA SER A 641 -41.78 20.65 -8.53
C SER A 641 -41.10 19.73 -7.50
N LYS A 642 -41.09 18.42 -7.76
CA LYS A 642 -40.35 17.45 -6.95
C LYS A 642 -38.94 17.29 -7.55
N ALA A 643 -38.01 18.13 -7.11
CA ALA A 643 -36.61 18.01 -7.55
C ALA A 643 -35.96 16.68 -7.09
N LEU A 644 -35.21 16.04 -7.97
CA LEU A 644 -34.48 14.80 -7.66
C LEU A 644 -33.37 15.07 -6.63
N PRO A 645 -33.25 14.28 -5.54
CA PRO A 645 -32.15 14.40 -4.62
C PRO A 645 -30.86 13.97 -5.31
N VAL A 646 -29.73 14.62 -4.97
CA VAL A 646 -28.41 14.25 -5.45
C VAL A 646 -27.97 12.94 -4.79
N LYS A 647 -27.53 11.99 -5.62
CA LYS A 647 -26.92 10.72 -5.19
C LYS A 647 -25.40 10.79 -5.35
N LYS A 648 -24.67 9.96 -4.63
CA LYS A 648 -23.20 9.80 -4.80
C LYS A 648 -22.81 9.35 -6.20
N THR A 649 -23.72 8.65 -6.89
CA THR A 649 -23.55 8.13 -8.24
C THR A 649 -23.93 9.11 -9.35
N ASP A 650 -24.51 10.27 -9.04
CA ASP A 650 -24.86 11.26 -10.04
C ASP A 650 -23.62 11.97 -10.58
N VAL A 651 -23.59 12.25 -11.89
CA VAL A 651 -22.44 12.87 -12.53
C VAL A 651 -22.62 14.37 -12.74
N TYR A 652 -21.53 15.09 -12.58
CA TYR A 652 -21.45 16.53 -12.79
C TYR A 652 -20.57 16.85 -13.99
N ASP A 653 -20.86 17.94 -14.69
CA ASP A 653 -19.88 18.59 -15.56
C ASP A 653 -18.76 19.16 -14.66
N ILE A 654 -17.58 18.54 -14.73
CA ILE A 654 -16.47 18.91 -13.86
C ILE A 654 -15.63 20.08 -14.38
N ALA A 655 -16.06 20.68 -15.50
CA ALA A 655 -15.44 21.86 -16.11
C ALA A 655 -13.90 21.72 -16.24
N SER A 656 -13.13 22.67 -15.71
CA SER A 656 -11.68 22.68 -15.82
C SER A 656 -10.95 21.57 -15.06
N LEU A 657 -11.61 20.76 -14.23
CA LEU A 657 -10.99 19.51 -13.74
C LEU A 657 -10.70 18.54 -14.90
N THR A 658 -11.38 18.68 -16.06
CA THR A 658 -11.03 17.99 -17.31
C THR A 658 -9.55 18.14 -17.65
N LYS A 659 -8.94 19.30 -17.39
CA LYS A 659 -7.54 19.54 -17.64
C LYS A 659 -6.62 18.56 -16.89
N THR A 660 -6.96 18.24 -15.66
CA THR A 660 -6.14 17.39 -14.77
C THR A 660 -6.58 15.92 -14.76
N THR A 661 -7.89 15.66 -14.95
CA THR A 661 -8.44 14.29 -14.93
C THR A 661 -8.51 13.64 -16.32
N ALA A 662 -8.24 14.42 -17.38
CA ALA A 662 -8.21 13.93 -18.76
C ALA A 662 -6.90 14.33 -19.47
N THR A 663 -6.79 15.58 -19.94
CA THR A 663 -5.72 16.01 -20.84
C THR A 663 -4.35 15.83 -20.24
N LEU A 664 -4.17 16.17 -18.97
CA LEU A 664 -2.89 16.01 -18.28
C LEU A 664 -2.50 14.54 -18.15
N LEU A 665 -3.45 13.64 -17.83
CA LEU A 665 -3.19 12.20 -17.76
C LEU A 665 -2.69 11.66 -19.10
N ALA A 666 -3.32 12.08 -20.21
CA ALA A 666 -2.91 11.68 -21.56
C ALA A 666 -1.50 12.19 -21.88
N VAL A 667 -1.18 13.44 -21.55
CA VAL A 667 0.16 14.03 -21.71
C VAL A 667 1.18 13.29 -20.85
N MET A 668 0.85 13.02 -19.57
CA MET A 668 1.72 12.24 -18.67
C MET A 668 2.00 10.83 -19.22
N LYS A 669 1.01 10.18 -19.81
CA LYS A 669 1.18 8.84 -20.41
C LYS A 669 2.12 8.86 -21.62
N LEU A 670 2.01 9.88 -22.46
CA LEU A 670 2.94 10.07 -23.59
C LEU A 670 4.36 10.38 -23.12
N TYR A 671 4.50 11.22 -22.10
CA TYR A 671 5.78 11.53 -21.46
C TYR A 671 6.42 10.29 -20.83
N ASP A 672 5.63 9.51 -20.09
CA ASP A 672 6.05 8.26 -19.43
C ASP A 672 6.58 7.21 -20.43
N GLY A 673 5.95 7.12 -21.58
CA GLY A 673 6.37 6.26 -22.69
C GLY A 673 7.48 6.83 -23.58
N GLY A 674 8.10 7.96 -23.23
CA GLY A 674 9.16 8.61 -24.03
C GLY A 674 8.68 9.15 -25.40
N ARG A 675 7.36 9.27 -25.59
CA ARG A 675 6.75 9.74 -26.85
C ARG A 675 6.58 11.25 -26.92
N LEU A 676 6.90 11.96 -25.84
CA LEU A 676 6.76 13.40 -25.65
C LEU A 676 7.78 13.87 -24.63
N SER A 677 8.39 15.06 -24.88
CA SER A 677 9.20 15.77 -23.90
C SER A 677 8.56 17.12 -23.55
N LEU A 678 8.77 17.59 -22.31
CA LEU A 678 8.30 18.91 -21.86
C LEU A 678 8.95 20.08 -22.64
N THR A 679 10.11 19.87 -23.21
CA THR A 679 10.86 20.85 -24.00
C THR A 679 10.50 20.84 -25.48
N ASP A 680 9.71 19.84 -25.92
CA ASP A 680 9.32 19.76 -27.31
C ASP A 680 8.47 20.94 -27.73
N ARG A 681 8.70 21.41 -28.96
CA ARG A 681 7.84 22.42 -29.60
C ARG A 681 6.54 21.74 -30.03
N VAL A 682 5.43 22.33 -29.68
CA VAL A 682 4.10 21.79 -30.04
C VAL A 682 3.92 21.73 -31.55
N SER A 683 4.53 22.69 -32.29
CA SER A 683 4.54 22.72 -33.77
C SER A 683 5.19 21.48 -34.39
N THR A 684 6.07 20.77 -33.70
CA THR A 684 6.64 19.49 -34.14
C THR A 684 5.55 18.43 -34.38
N TYR A 685 4.50 18.47 -33.57
CA TYR A 685 3.41 17.51 -33.61
C TYR A 685 2.15 18.06 -34.30
N LEU A 686 2.03 19.39 -34.36
CA LEU A 686 0.94 20.13 -34.99
C LEU A 686 1.47 21.01 -36.16
N PRO A 687 1.59 20.45 -37.35
CA PRO A 687 2.21 21.14 -38.49
C PRO A 687 1.57 22.48 -38.85
N PHE A 688 0.26 22.66 -38.59
CA PHE A 688 -0.46 23.91 -38.83
C PHE A 688 0.03 25.10 -37.98
N LEU A 689 0.91 24.86 -36.97
CA LEU A 689 1.56 25.91 -36.19
C LEU A 689 2.96 26.30 -36.65
N GLN A 690 3.55 25.58 -37.62
CA GLN A 690 4.96 25.76 -38.02
C GLN A 690 5.27 27.15 -38.59
N ASP A 691 4.35 27.67 -39.41
CA ASP A 691 4.54 28.96 -40.10
C ASP A 691 3.79 30.10 -39.38
N THR A 692 3.65 29.98 -38.08
CA THR A 692 2.93 30.95 -37.25
C THR A 692 3.82 31.49 -36.12
N ASP A 693 3.37 32.55 -35.44
CA ASP A 693 4.01 33.09 -34.24
C ASP A 693 4.05 32.07 -33.07
N LYS A 694 3.29 30.95 -33.18
CA LYS A 694 3.16 29.88 -32.17
C LYS A 694 4.18 28.74 -32.35
N LYS A 695 5.01 28.77 -33.38
CA LYS A 695 5.94 27.66 -33.69
C LYS A 695 6.91 27.31 -32.58
N ASN A 696 7.23 28.27 -31.71
CA ASN A 696 8.20 28.07 -30.61
C ASN A 696 7.53 27.80 -29.24
N ILE A 697 6.22 27.56 -29.18
CA ILE A 697 5.56 27.19 -27.95
C ILE A 697 5.95 25.77 -27.55
N THR A 698 6.40 25.59 -26.32
CA THR A 698 6.74 24.27 -25.77
C THR A 698 5.57 23.64 -25.01
N VAL A 699 5.60 22.32 -24.88
CA VAL A 699 4.63 21.56 -24.06
C VAL A 699 4.60 22.09 -22.62
N ARG A 700 5.77 22.39 -22.05
CA ARG A 700 5.91 22.97 -20.71
C ARG A 700 5.17 24.32 -20.57
N GLU A 701 5.34 25.21 -21.55
CA GLU A 701 4.68 26.53 -21.54
C GLU A 701 3.15 26.42 -21.61
N LEU A 702 2.61 25.45 -22.34
CA LEU A 702 1.17 25.18 -22.35
C LEU A 702 0.67 24.69 -20.98
N LEU A 703 1.37 23.70 -20.40
CA LEU A 703 1.02 23.13 -19.08
C LEU A 703 1.10 24.16 -17.95
N MET A 704 2.03 25.13 -18.04
CA MET A 704 2.20 26.18 -17.02
C MET A 704 1.38 27.45 -17.29
N HIS A 705 0.63 27.48 -18.39
CA HIS A 705 -0.11 28.67 -18.83
C HIS A 705 0.80 29.91 -19.08
N GLU A 706 1.97 29.69 -19.65
CA GLU A 706 3.01 30.70 -19.90
C GLU A 706 3.30 30.90 -21.39
N SER A 707 2.46 30.37 -22.26
CA SER A 707 2.68 30.33 -23.72
C SER A 707 2.37 31.65 -24.44
N GLY A 708 1.73 32.63 -23.79
CA GLY A 708 1.23 33.86 -24.46
C GLY A 708 -0.13 33.72 -25.13
N LEU A 709 -0.74 32.52 -25.15
CA LEU A 709 -2.06 32.31 -25.70
C LEU A 709 -3.15 33.06 -24.91
N PRO A 710 -4.27 33.45 -25.55
CA PRO A 710 -5.41 34.04 -24.84
C PRO A 710 -6.05 33.08 -23.87
N SER A 711 -6.82 33.62 -22.90
CA SER A 711 -7.52 32.79 -21.91
C SER A 711 -8.56 31.86 -22.51
N THR A 712 -9.32 32.37 -23.46
CA THR A 712 -10.38 31.66 -24.21
C THR A 712 -10.55 32.22 -25.60
N LEU A 713 -11.11 31.44 -26.49
CA LEU A 713 -11.59 31.84 -27.81
C LEU A 713 -13.03 31.40 -27.94
N LEU A 714 -13.88 32.30 -28.41
CA LEU A 714 -15.32 32.07 -28.56
C LEU A 714 -15.61 31.53 -29.97
N PHE A 715 -15.34 30.22 -30.19
CA PHE A 715 -15.46 29.58 -31.49
C PHE A 715 -16.87 29.69 -32.10
N TYR A 716 -17.91 29.77 -31.26
CA TYR A 716 -19.29 29.92 -31.75
C TYR A 716 -19.50 31.20 -32.57
N GLN A 717 -18.64 32.22 -32.42
CA GLN A 717 -18.77 33.45 -33.22
C GLN A 717 -18.53 33.16 -34.70
N GLU A 718 -17.61 32.23 -35.03
CA GLU A 718 -17.39 31.83 -36.40
C GLU A 718 -18.56 31.03 -37.01
N ALA A 719 -19.45 30.52 -36.18
CA ALA A 719 -20.63 29.77 -36.61
C ALA A 719 -21.87 30.64 -36.82
N ILE A 720 -21.89 31.87 -36.29
CA ILE A 720 -23.02 32.79 -36.41
C ILE A 720 -22.97 33.52 -37.76
N ASP A 721 -24.14 33.60 -38.40
CA ASP A 721 -24.35 34.39 -39.62
C ASP A 721 -24.53 35.87 -39.24
N GLU A 722 -23.55 36.70 -39.59
CA GLU A 722 -23.54 38.14 -39.26
C GLU A 722 -24.65 38.92 -39.91
N GLU A 723 -25.17 38.45 -41.05
CA GLU A 723 -26.31 39.06 -41.75
C GLU A 723 -27.66 38.68 -41.14
N SER A 724 -27.69 37.75 -40.21
CA SER A 724 -28.90 37.22 -39.60
C SER A 724 -29.49 38.09 -38.50
N TYR A 725 -28.80 39.13 -38.06
CA TYR A 725 -29.22 40.06 -37.02
C TYR A 725 -28.89 41.51 -37.36
N THR A 726 -29.69 42.47 -36.88
CA THR A 726 -29.49 43.88 -37.12
C THR A 726 -28.73 44.53 -35.94
N GLY A 727 -27.67 45.29 -36.25
CA GLY A 727 -26.85 45.99 -35.24
C GLY A 727 -25.72 45.12 -34.68
N THR A 728 -25.43 45.28 -33.39
CA THR A 728 -24.37 44.51 -32.71
C THR A 728 -24.93 43.22 -32.09
N LEU A 729 -24.13 42.18 -32.07
CA LEU A 729 -24.50 40.92 -31.39
C LEU A 729 -24.43 41.06 -29.86
N PHE A 730 -23.55 41.92 -29.36
CA PHE A 730 -23.32 42.11 -27.92
C PHE A 730 -23.42 43.57 -27.50
N LYS A 731 -23.90 43.81 -26.26
CA LYS A 731 -23.90 45.11 -25.57
C LYS A 731 -23.55 45.03 -24.09
N ALA A 732 -23.06 46.13 -23.55
CA ALA A 732 -22.68 46.23 -22.11
C ALA A 732 -23.91 46.38 -21.18
N ARG A 733 -25.09 46.68 -21.73
CA ARG A 733 -26.37 46.82 -20.97
C ARG A 733 -27.50 46.13 -21.73
N PRO A 734 -28.51 45.59 -21.01
CA PRO A 734 -29.64 44.96 -21.66
C PRO A 734 -30.51 46.00 -22.38
N ASP A 735 -31.13 45.58 -23.47
CA ASP A 735 -32.20 46.30 -24.15
C ASP A 735 -33.21 45.28 -24.77
N ALA A 736 -34.23 45.79 -25.50
CA ALA A 736 -35.26 44.94 -26.09
C ALA A 736 -34.73 43.87 -27.09
N ARG A 737 -33.54 44.06 -27.64
CA ARG A 737 -32.87 43.11 -28.55
C ARG A 737 -31.80 42.25 -27.83
N HIS A 738 -31.10 42.83 -26.85
CA HIS A 738 -30.01 42.18 -26.11
C HIS A 738 -30.53 41.72 -24.75
N SER A 739 -31.31 40.66 -24.74
CA SER A 739 -31.99 40.14 -23.54
C SER A 739 -31.24 38.98 -22.87
N ALA A 740 -30.36 38.26 -23.61
CA ALA A 740 -29.64 37.13 -23.11
C ALA A 740 -28.34 37.56 -22.42
N ARG A 741 -28.24 37.38 -21.10
CA ARG A 741 -27.00 37.68 -20.35
C ARG A 741 -25.98 36.58 -20.57
N ILE A 742 -24.80 36.93 -21.13
CA ILE A 742 -23.71 36.03 -21.45
C ILE A 742 -22.38 36.40 -20.76
N GLY A 743 -22.38 37.53 -20.05
CA GLY A 743 -21.24 38.04 -19.35
C GLY A 743 -21.60 38.81 -18.10
N ARG A 744 -20.61 39.15 -17.25
CA ARG A 744 -20.86 39.96 -16.04
C ARG A 744 -21.55 41.29 -16.39
N GLN A 745 -21.09 41.90 -17.48
CA GLN A 745 -21.63 43.16 -18.05
C GLN A 745 -21.79 43.00 -19.58
N THR A 746 -22.33 41.89 -20.04
CA THR A 746 -22.51 41.62 -21.47
C THR A 746 -23.83 40.90 -21.71
N TRP A 747 -24.63 41.47 -22.59
CA TRP A 747 -25.86 40.91 -23.07
C TRP A 747 -25.80 40.66 -24.57
N ALA A 748 -26.35 39.54 -25.00
CA ALA A 748 -26.39 39.14 -26.39
C ALA A 748 -27.78 39.26 -27.00
N ASN A 749 -27.83 39.47 -28.29
CA ASN A 749 -29.05 39.34 -29.08
C ASN A 749 -29.31 37.85 -29.38
N PRO A 750 -30.33 37.22 -28.80
CA PRO A 750 -30.61 35.80 -29.03
C PRO A 750 -31.27 35.52 -30.39
N LYS A 751 -31.66 36.57 -31.16
CA LYS A 751 -32.30 36.45 -32.46
C LYS A 751 -31.24 36.49 -33.57
N PHE A 752 -30.47 35.42 -33.70
CA PHE A 752 -29.52 35.18 -34.77
C PHE A 752 -29.77 33.80 -35.39
N ARG A 753 -29.14 33.52 -36.55
CA ARG A 753 -29.08 32.23 -37.20
C ARG A 753 -27.61 31.77 -37.28
N PHE A 754 -27.40 30.46 -37.28
CA PHE A 754 -26.12 29.93 -37.71
C PHE A 754 -25.97 29.97 -39.22
N ARG A 755 -24.75 30.01 -39.70
CA ARG A 755 -24.44 29.98 -41.11
C ARG A 755 -25.10 28.79 -41.80
N GLN A 756 -25.59 29.01 -43.03
CA GLN A 756 -26.25 27.97 -43.82
C GLN A 756 -25.30 26.76 -44.02
N GLY A 757 -25.81 25.55 -43.89
CA GLY A 757 -25.00 24.32 -44.09
C GLY A 757 -24.06 23.96 -42.92
N LEU A 758 -23.99 24.78 -41.85
CA LEU A 758 -23.08 24.52 -40.74
C LEU A 758 -23.73 23.71 -39.61
N THR A 759 -25.06 23.82 -39.45
CA THR A 759 -25.77 23.15 -38.35
C THR A 759 -26.91 22.27 -38.83
N SER A 760 -27.20 21.22 -38.07
CA SER A 760 -28.36 20.33 -38.25
C SER A 760 -29.09 20.11 -36.93
N LYS A 761 -30.38 19.81 -36.98
CA LYS A 761 -31.18 19.40 -35.81
C LYS A 761 -31.02 17.91 -35.47
N VAL A 762 -30.50 17.14 -36.41
CA VAL A 762 -30.32 15.69 -36.29
C VAL A 762 -28.91 15.31 -36.69
N GLN A 763 -28.39 14.21 -36.11
CA GLN A 763 -27.14 13.64 -36.49
C GLN A 763 -27.16 13.05 -37.91
N THR A 764 -26.15 13.33 -38.68
CA THR A 764 -25.90 12.70 -39.97
C THR A 764 -24.37 12.42 -40.12
N PRO A 765 -23.93 11.71 -41.18
CA PRO A 765 -22.48 11.49 -41.40
C PRO A 765 -21.66 12.78 -41.53
N GLU A 766 -22.22 13.88 -41.88
CA GLU A 766 -21.57 15.19 -41.99
C GLU A 766 -21.65 15.99 -40.70
N TYR A 767 -22.78 15.88 -39.98
CA TYR A 767 -23.09 16.61 -38.75
C TYR A 767 -22.88 15.68 -37.55
N THR A 768 -21.64 15.54 -37.11
CA THR A 768 -21.24 14.57 -36.05
C THR A 768 -20.91 15.22 -34.72
N MET A 769 -20.73 16.55 -34.69
CA MET A 769 -20.32 17.29 -33.51
C MET A 769 -21.56 17.79 -32.74
N GLN A 770 -21.93 17.05 -31.69
CA GLN A 770 -23.12 17.36 -30.89
C GLN A 770 -22.90 18.51 -29.92
N VAL A 771 -23.73 19.55 -29.95
CA VAL A 771 -23.67 20.74 -29.09
C VAL A 771 -24.82 20.78 -28.07
N SER A 772 -26.00 20.26 -28.46
CA SER A 772 -27.16 20.07 -27.59
C SER A 772 -28.09 18.98 -28.14
N ASP A 773 -29.23 18.73 -27.50
CA ASP A 773 -30.21 17.72 -27.96
C ASP A 773 -30.62 17.92 -29.43
N SER A 774 -30.71 19.18 -29.90
CA SER A 774 -31.19 19.52 -31.21
C SER A 774 -30.24 20.43 -32.02
N LEU A 775 -28.95 20.40 -31.67
CA LEU A 775 -27.94 21.19 -32.37
C LEU A 775 -26.67 20.33 -32.62
N TRP A 776 -26.42 20.09 -33.90
CA TRP A 776 -25.25 19.37 -34.38
C TRP A 776 -24.46 20.24 -35.36
N LEU A 777 -23.13 20.30 -35.24
CA LEU A 777 -22.26 21.02 -36.18
C LEU A 777 -21.68 20.06 -37.20
N ASN A 778 -21.46 20.61 -38.40
CA ASN A 778 -20.73 19.94 -39.45
C ASN A 778 -19.28 19.70 -38.99
N ARG A 779 -18.76 18.50 -39.24
CA ARG A 779 -17.38 18.10 -38.86
C ARG A 779 -16.28 19.02 -39.45
N SER A 780 -16.57 19.72 -40.55
CA SER A 780 -15.66 20.70 -41.16
C SER A 780 -15.35 21.88 -40.23
N PHE A 781 -16.22 22.20 -39.28
CA PHE A 781 -16.01 23.27 -38.33
C PHE A 781 -14.74 23.11 -37.50
N LYS A 782 -14.21 21.86 -37.41
CA LYS A 782 -12.91 21.61 -36.76
C LYS A 782 -11.81 22.44 -37.39
N GLN A 783 -11.76 22.56 -38.70
CA GLN A 783 -10.78 23.37 -39.40
C GLN A 783 -10.92 24.86 -39.10
N GLU A 784 -12.13 25.35 -38.96
CA GLU A 784 -12.40 26.76 -38.68
C GLU A 784 -11.95 27.18 -37.28
N TYR A 785 -12.25 26.36 -36.24
CA TYR A 785 -11.80 26.73 -34.89
C TYR A 785 -10.29 26.57 -34.72
N LEU A 786 -9.62 25.63 -35.43
CA LEU A 786 -8.17 25.55 -35.45
C LEU A 786 -7.55 26.75 -36.17
N GLN A 787 -8.13 27.18 -37.29
CA GLN A 787 -7.72 28.38 -38.00
C GLN A 787 -7.87 29.64 -37.12
N LYS A 788 -8.93 29.75 -36.35
CA LYS A 788 -9.10 30.83 -35.36
C LYS A 788 -7.98 30.87 -34.32
N ILE A 789 -7.48 29.70 -33.89
CA ILE A 789 -6.30 29.63 -32.99
C ILE A 789 -5.05 30.14 -33.70
N VAL A 790 -4.87 29.75 -34.97
CA VAL A 790 -3.73 30.18 -35.84
C VAL A 790 -3.74 31.71 -36.01
N ASP A 791 -4.85 32.28 -36.35
CA ASP A 791 -5.00 33.71 -36.69
C ASP A 791 -4.94 34.62 -35.45
N THR A 792 -5.15 34.09 -34.26
CA THR A 792 -5.12 34.88 -33.04
C THR A 792 -3.66 35.15 -32.60
N PRO A 793 -3.21 36.41 -32.55
CA PRO A 793 -1.83 36.72 -32.25
C PRO A 793 -1.43 36.36 -30.81
N LEU A 794 -0.19 35.91 -30.62
CA LEU A 794 0.38 35.70 -29.29
C LEU A 794 0.59 37.04 -28.58
N ARG A 795 0.44 36.97 -27.27
CA ARG A 795 0.81 38.04 -26.36
C ARG A 795 2.15 37.70 -25.68
N ASP A 796 2.65 38.60 -24.85
CA ASP A 796 3.86 38.37 -24.07
C ASP A 796 3.79 37.04 -23.27
N LYS A 797 4.90 36.29 -23.26
CA LYS A 797 5.05 35.06 -22.49
C LYS A 797 5.12 35.37 -20.98
N ARG A 798 3.97 35.41 -20.36
CA ARG A 798 3.78 35.56 -18.91
C ARG A 798 2.62 34.68 -18.45
N TYR A 799 2.50 34.46 -17.17
CA TYR A 799 1.37 33.70 -16.64
C TYR A 799 0.04 34.31 -17.07
N ARG A 800 -0.73 33.52 -17.79
CA ARG A 800 -2.12 33.79 -18.17
C ARG A 800 -2.84 32.46 -18.32
N TYR A 801 -3.78 32.19 -17.39
CA TYR A 801 -4.60 30.99 -17.47
C TYR A 801 -5.26 30.90 -18.87
N SER A 802 -4.97 29.81 -19.59
CA SER A 802 -5.41 29.63 -20.98
C SER A 802 -6.09 28.27 -21.14
N CYS A 803 -7.34 28.27 -21.57
CA CYS A 803 -8.06 27.10 -22.06
C CYS A 803 -7.53 26.66 -23.44
N VAL A 804 -7.14 27.63 -24.28
CA VAL A 804 -6.62 27.37 -25.63
C VAL A 804 -5.38 26.47 -25.62
N GLY A 805 -4.51 26.64 -24.59
CA GLY A 805 -3.33 25.79 -24.44
C GLY A 805 -3.68 24.31 -24.26
N PHE A 806 -4.74 23.99 -23.52
CA PHE A 806 -5.20 22.63 -23.31
C PHE A 806 -5.95 22.06 -24.50
N ILE A 807 -6.58 22.90 -25.33
CA ILE A 807 -7.13 22.49 -26.63
C ILE A 807 -5.98 22.06 -27.56
N LEU A 808 -4.86 22.80 -27.59
CA LEU A 808 -3.67 22.40 -28.35
C LEU A 808 -3.03 21.11 -27.82
N LEU A 809 -3.00 20.92 -26.48
CA LEU A 809 -2.52 19.66 -25.88
C LEU A 809 -3.41 18.47 -26.27
N GLN A 810 -4.73 18.64 -26.36
CA GLN A 810 -5.62 17.61 -26.89
C GLN A 810 -5.26 17.28 -28.33
N GLN A 811 -5.13 18.27 -29.24
CA GLN A 811 -4.77 18.03 -30.63
C GLN A 811 -3.39 17.31 -30.74
N LEU A 812 -2.44 17.64 -29.86
CA LEU A 812 -1.16 16.97 -29.79
C LEU A 812 -1.32 15.50 -29.37
N VAL A 813 -2.11 15.20 -28.36
CA VAL A 813 -2.39 13.83 -27.93
C VAL A 813 -3.04 13.03 -29.07
N GLU A 814 -4.06 13.58 -29.72
CA GLU A 814 -4.74 12.95 -30.85
C GLU A 814 -3.77 12.68 -32.02
N ALA A 815 -2.92 13.66 -32.38
CA ALA A 815 -1.90 13.49 -33.41
C ALA A 815 -0.86 12.41 -33.07
N ARG A 816 -0.47 12.29 -31.78
CA ARG A 816 0.54 11.32 -31.33
C ARG A 816 0.00 9.90 -31.16
N THR A 817 -1.28 9.76 -30.86
CA THR A 817 -1.91 8.47 -30.58
C THR A 817 -2.67 7.88 -31.77
N GLY A 818 -3.14 8.74 -32.67
CA GLY A 818 -4.05 8.38 -33.76
C GLY A 818 -5.47 8.07 -33.28
N MET A 819 -5.77 8.37 -32.01
CA MET A 819 -7.05 8.14 -31.36
C MET A 819 -7.66 9.47 -30.92
N SER A 820 -9.00 9.53 -30.84
CA SER A 820 -9.65 10.67 -30.19
C SER A 820 -9.33 10.68 -28.67
N MET A 821 -9.42 11.85 -28.05
CA MET A 821 -9.06 12.02 -26.64
C MET A 821 -9.92 11.13 -25.72
N ASP A 822 -11.22 11.05 -25.94
CA ASP A 822 -12.16 10.22 -25.18
C ASP A 822 -11.85 8.72 -25.29
N GLU A 823 -11.57 8.22 -26.50
CA GLU A 823 -11.19 6.83 -26.72
C GLU A 823 -9.83 6.48 -26.06
N TYR A 824 -8.85 7.39 -26.21
CA TYR A 824 -7.54 7.18 -25.61
C TYR A 824 -7.59 7.09 -24.08
N LEU A 825 -8.31 8.00 -23.43
CA LEU A 825 -8.47 8.01 -21.98
C LEU A 825 -9.29 6.83 -21.47
N ALA A 826 -10.35 6.45 -22.17
CA ALA A 826 -11.13 5.26 -21.84
C ALA A 826 -10.25 4.01 -21.86
N LYS A 827 -9.41 3.85 -22.88
CA LYS A 827 -8.51 2.71 -23.04
C LYS A 827 -7.39 2.66 -21.99
N GLU A 828 -6.69 3.78 -21.80
CA GLU A 828 -5.47 3.80 -20.97
C GLU A 828 -5.75 3.97 -19.46
N PHE A 829 -6.88 4.60 -19.10
CA PHE A 829 -7.17 4.96 -17.72
C PHE A 829 -8.57 4.52 -17.26
N TYR A 830 -9.67 5.02 -17.85
CA TYR A 830 -10.97 4.94 -17.22
C TYR A 830 -11.50 3.50 -17.12
N THR A 831 -11.52 2.76 -18.22
CA THR A 831 -11.94 1.36 -18.22
C THR A 831 -11.03 0.49 -17.33
N PRO A 832 -9.68 0.58 -17.44
CA PRO A 832 -8.80 -0.19 -16.56
C PRO A 832 -8.85 0.16 -15.08
N MET A 833 -9.32 1.38 -14.72
CA MET A 833 -9.52 1.83 -13.33
C MET A 833 -10.93 1.54 -12.81
N GLY A 834 -11.80 0.97 -13.63
CA GLY A 834 -13.21 0.75 -13.27
C GLY A 834 -14.00 2.03 -13.05
N LEU A 835 -13.69 3.10 -13.82
CA LEU A 835 -14.45 4.36 -13.78
C LEU A 835 -15.60 4.28 -14.77
N GLU A 836 -16.74 3.80 -14.30
CA GLU A 836 -17.90 3.54 -15.15
C GLU A 836 -18.76 4.79 -15.42
N ARG A 837 -18.57 5.82 -14.61
CA ARG A 837 -19.36 7.05 -14.65
C ARG A 837 -18.55 8.29 -15.07
N THR A 838 -17.28 8.07 -15.46
CA THR A 838 -16.38 9.12 -15.95
C THR A 838 -16.20 9.04 -17.45
N GLY A 839 -16.50 10.13 -18.15
CA GLY A 839 -16.31 10.19 -19.60
C GLY A 839 -16.81 11.49 -20.21
N TYR A 840 -16.45 11.67 -21.48
CA TYR A 840 -17.03 12.70 -22.33
C TYR A 840 -18.38 12.22 -22.88
N LEU A 841 -19.24 13.17 -23.24
CA LEU A 841 -20.54 12.86 -23.86
C LEU A 841 -21.35 11.83 -23.06
N PRO A 842 -21.68 12.10 -21.79
CA PRO A 842 -22.19 11.12 -20.84
C PRO A 842 -23.53 10.49 -21.26
N LEU A 843 -24.33 11.15 -22.10
CA LEU A 843 -25.58 10.60 -22.64
C LEU A 843 -25.39 9.37 -23.56
N ARG A 844 -24.11 9.05 -23.94
CA ARG A 844 -23.80 7.83 -24.69
C ARG A 844 -23.80 6.58 -23.82
N PHE A 845 -23.62 6.71 -22.51
CA PHE A 845 -23.46 5.57 -21.58
C PHE A 845 -24.22 5.72 -20.26
N LEU A 846 -24.82 6.89 -19.97
CA LEU A 846 -25.64 7.16 -18.79
C LEU A 846 -27.03 7.63 -19.16
N LYS A 847 -27.97 7.42 -18.26
CA LYS A 847 -29.31 8.00 -18.37
C LYS A 847 -29.26 9.49 -18.01
N LYS A 848 -30.12 10.30 -18.66
CA LYS A 848 -30.19 11.73 -18.40
C LYS A 848 -30.51 12.07 -16.94
N GLU A 849 -31.33 11.27 -16.28
CA GLU A 849 -31.67 11.39 -14.85
C GLU A 849 -30.53 11.24 -13.87
N ASP A 850 -29.43 10.54 -14.28
CA ASP A 850 -28.23 10.37 -13.50
C ASP A 850 -27.21 11.52 -13.67
N ILE A 851 -27.55 12.52 -14.48
CA ILE A 851 -26.69 13.65 -14.80
C ILE A 851 -27.28 14.93 -14.20
N VAL A 852 -26.48 15.64 -13.40
CA VAL A 852 -26.91 16.90 -12.80
C VAL A 852 -26.86 18.03 -13.82
N PRO A 853 -27.92 18.83 -13.99
CA PRO A 853 -27.93 19.99 -14.90
C PRO A 853 -26.85 21.01 -14.50
N SER A 854 -26.08 21.51 -15.47
CA SER A 854 -24.98 22.44 -15.20
C SER A 854 -25.42 23.93 -15.26
N SER A 855 -26.28 24.30 -16.22
CA SER A 855 -26.76 25.70 -16.38
C SER A 855 -27.93 25.78 -17.36
N THR A 856 -28.54 26.94 -17.46
CA THR A 856 -29.45 27.27 -18.55
C THR A 856 -28.74 28.21 -19.51
N ASP A 857 -28.68 27.85 -20.80
CA ASP A 857 -28.06 28.65 -21.85
C ASP A 857 -29.16 29.46 -22.59
N PRO A 858 -29.28 30.76 -22.35
CA PRO A 858 -30.32 31.56 -22.95
C PRO A 858 -30.00 32.07 -24.37
N PHE A 859 -28.76 31.82 -24.82
CA PHE A 859 -28.23 32.46 -26.04
C PHE A 859 -28.01 31.47 -27.18
N LEU A 860 -27.02 30.55 -27.03
CA LEU A 860 -26.56 29.67 -28.11
C LEU A 860 -27.44 28.43 -28.26
N ARG A 861 -27.69 27.71 -27.19
CA ARG A 861 -28.38 26.42 -27.19
C ARG A 861 -29.84 26.54 -26.76
N LYS A 862 -30.20 27.63 -26.11
CA LYS A 862 -31.56 28.00 -25.68
C LYS A 862 -32.26 26.88 -24.90
N THR A 863 -31.54 26.21 -24.04
CA THR A 863 -32.03 25.06 -23.26
C THR A 863 -31.27 24.93 -21.95
N THR A 864 -31.79 24.13 -21.04
CA THR A 864 -31.05 23.66 -19.85
C THR A 864 -30.05 22.58 -20.26
N LEU A 865 -28.80 22.75 -19.87
CA LEU A 865 -27.71 21.85 -20.21
C LEU A 865 -27.62 20.70 -19.20
N GLN A 866 -28.05 19.52 -19.63
CA GLN A 866 -27.97 18.26 -18.85
C GLN A 866 -27.43 17.16 -19.74
N GLY A 867 -26.17 16.76 -19.46
CA GLY A 867 -25.41 15.83 -20.29
C GLY A 867 -24.64 16.50 -21.44
N PHE A 868 -24.72 17.83 -21.54
CA PHE A 868 -23.95 18.64 -22.48
C PHE A 868 -22.99 19.56 -21.71
N VAL A 869 -21.77 19.70 -22.24
CA VAL A 869 -20.72 20.50 -21.58
C VAL A 869 -21.18 21.98 -21.49
N HIS A 870 -20.92 22.57 -20.30
CA HIS A 870 -21.25 23.99 -20.07
C HIS A 870 -20.41 24.94 -20.92
N ASP A 871 -19.09 24.68 -21.03
CA ASP A 871 -18.14 25.53 -21.75
C ASP A 871 -18.48 25.61 -23.25
N GLU A 872 -18.72 26.81 -23.74
CA GLU A 872 -19.17 27.05 -25.13
C GLU A 872 -18.06 26.66 -26.15
N SER A 873 -16.79 26.90 -25.78
CA SER A 873 -15.66 26.52 -26.68
C SER A 873 -15.52 25.01 -26.80
N ALA A 874 -15.74 24.27 -25.73
CA ALA A 874 -15.75 22.81 -25.75
C ALA A 874 -16.99 22.25 -26.46
N ALA A 875 -18.18 22.88 -26.28
CA ALA A 875 -19.40 22.50 -26.97
C ALA A 875 -19.26 22.62 -28.50
N PHE A 876 -18.65 23.71 -28.97
CA PHE A 876 -18.36 23.92 -30.40
C PHE A 876 -17.18 23.13 -30.96
N GLN A 877 -16.57 22.28 -30.11
CA GLN A 877 -15.66 21.19 -30.49
C GLN A 877 -16.36 19.81 -30.48
N GLY A 878 -17.67 19.76 -30.31
CA GLY A 878 -18.45 18.52 -30.24
C GLY A 878 -18.46 17.87 -28.86
N GLY A 879 -18.13 18.61 -27.78
CA GLY A 879 -18.21 18.14 -26.39
C GLY A 879 -16.96 17.40 -25.89
N VAL A 880 -16.04 17.01 -26.77
CA VAL A 880 -14.73 16.40 -26.41
C VAL A 880 -13.66 17.47 -26.58
N SER A 881 -13.20 18.03 -25.49
CA SER A 881 -12.17 19.07 -25.50
C SER A 881 -11.15 18.95 -24.37
N GLY A 882 -9.92 19.39 -24.65
CA GLY A 882 -8.84 19.32 -23.65
C GLY A 882 -8.99 20.27 -22.46
N ASN A 883 -9.85 21.30 -22.56
CA ASN A 883 -10.05 22.28 -21.51
C ASN A 883 -11.27 22.01 -20.62
N ALA A 884 -12.29 21.33 -21.14
CA ALA A 884 -13.57 21.04 -20.49
C ALA A 884 -14.30 19.90 -21.22
N GLY A 885 -15.42 19.40 -20.67
CA GLY A 885 -16.28 18.41 -21.32
C GLY A 885 -16.31 17.06 -20.66
N LEU A 886 -15.47 16.83 -19.65
CA LEU A 886 -15.52 15.61 -18.85
C LEU A 886 -16.64 15.69 -17.81
N PHE A 887 -17.34 14.58 -17.66
CA PHE A 887 -18.34 14.36 -16.61
C PHE A 887 -17.86 13.26 -15.69
N SER A 888 -18.13 13.38 -14.38
CA SER A 888 -17.71 12.39 -13.38
C SER A 888 -18.48 12.54 -12.07
N THR A 889 -18.32 11.56 -11.17
CA THR A 889 -18.69 11.62 -9.75
C THR A 889 -17.51 12.08 -8.90
N ALA A 890 -17.77 12.55 -7.68
CA ALA A 890 -16.69 12.94 -6.77
C ALA A 890 -15.79 11.74 -6.37
N GLU A 891 -16.37 10.55 -6.24
CA GLU A 891 -15.64 9.33 -5.94
C GLU A 891 -14.65 8.94 -7.05
N GLU A 892 -15.11 8.97 -8.32
CA GLU A 892 -14.26 8.58 -9.44
C GLU A 892 -13.15 9.61 -9.72
N VAL A 893 -13.43 10.92 -9.53
CA VAL A 893 -12.39 11.95 -9.53
C VAL A 893 -11.37 11.66 -8.41
N ALA A 894 -11.83 11.29 -7.20
CA ALA A 894 -10.95 10.98 -6.09
C ALA A 894 -10.04 9.77 -6.39
N LYS A 895 -10.52 8.73 -7.08
CA LYS A 895 -9.70 7.58 -7.53
C LYS A 895 -8.57 8.01 -8.47
N VAL A 896 -8.83 8.93 -9.41
CA VAL A 896 -7.79 9.48 -10.30
C VAL A 896 -6.71 10.22 -9.49
N TYR A 897 -7.11 11.06 -8.55
CA TYR A 897 -6.16 11.81 -7.73
C TYR A 897 -5.43 10.91 -6.72
N GLN A 898 -6.07 9.85 -6.24
CA GLN A 898 -5.43 8.82 -5.41
C GLN A 898 -4.37 8.04 -6.19
N MET A 899 -4.66 7.68 -7.44
CA MET A 899 -3.66 7.05 -8.33
C MET A 899 -2.41 7.92 -8.45
N LEU A 900 -2.57 9.24 -8.64
CA LEU A 900 -1.45 10.18 -8.71
C LEU A 900 -0.70 10.29 -7.38
N LEU A 901 -1.42 10.32 -6.24
CA LEU A 901 -0.85 10.35 -4.90
C LEU A 901 0.01 9.10 -4.61
N ASN A 902 -0.45 7.95 -5.08
CA ASN A 902 0.26 6.67 -4.97
C ASN A 902 1.45 6.54 -5.96
N GLY A 903 1.79 7.63 -6.67
CA GLY A 903 2.89 7.62 -7.65
C GLY A 903 2.57 6.79 -8.89
N GLY A 904 1.34 6.84 -9.36
CA GLY A 904 0.88 6.22 -10.61
C GLY A 904 0.30 4.82 -10.46
N GLU A 905 -0.10 4.42 -9.25
CA GLU A 905 -0.64 3.09 -8.96
C GLU A 905 -2.00 3.18 -8.25
N LEU A 906 -2.93 2.33 -8.65
CA LEU A 906 -4.23 2.17 -8.00
C LEU A 906 -4.57 0.68 -7.99
N ASP A 907 -5.03 0.17 -6.84
CA ASP A 907 -5.47 -1.22 -6.63
C ASP A 907 -4.46 -2.27 -7.16
N GLY A 908 -3.18 -2.03 -6.93
CA GLY A 908 -2.08 -2.90 -7.35
C GLY A 908 -1.72 -2.81 -8.85
N LYS A 909 -2.42 -1.99 -9.63
CA LYS A 909 -2.15 -1.77 -11.05
C LYS A 909 -1.44 -0.44 -11.29
N ARG A 910 -0.35 -0.47 -12.07
CA ARG A 910 0.42 0.71 -12.44
C ARG A 910 -0.07 1.30 -13.76
N TYR A 911 -0.38 2.58 -13.73
CA TYR A 911 -0.84 3.39 -14.88
C TYR A 911 0.25 4.33 -15.39
N LEU A 912 1.05 4.88 -14.49
CA LEU A 912 2.16 5.80 -14.76
C LEU A 912 3.37 5.39 -13.91
N SER A 913 4.57 5.73 -14.35
CA SER A 913 5.76 5.56 -13.52
C SER A 913 5.75 6.54 -12.34
N LYS A 914 6.38 6.13 -11.25
CA LYS A 914 6.53 6.95 -10.05
C LYS A 914 7.29 8.25 -10.36
N GLU A 915 8.27 8.18 -11.24
CA GLU A 915 9.06 9.34 -11.66
C GLU A 915 8.22 10.35 -12.46
N THR A 916 7.40 9.90 -13.40
CA THR A 916 6.47 10.76 -14.14
C THR A 916 5.53 11.48 -13.18
N CYS A 917 4.89 10.75 -12.25
CA CYS A 917 4.04 11.38 -11.24
C CYS A 917 4.81 12.42 -10.43
N ARG A 918 6.02 12.09 -9.97
CA ARG A 918 6.89 13.02 -9.22
C ARG A 918 7.17 14.30 -10.02
N VAL A 919 7.60 14.17 -11.26
CA VAL A 919 7.91 15.32 -12.12
C VAL A 919 6.70 16.25 -12.26
N PHE A 920 5.52 15.71 -12.55
CA PHE A 920 4.34 16.52 -12.83
C PHE A 920 3.70 17.12 -11.56
N THR A 921 3.76 16.45 -10.43
CA THR A 921 3.14 16.92 -9.18
C THR A 921 4.04 17.87 -8.38
N THR A 922 5.38 17.76 -8.50
CA THR A 922 6.30 18.59 -7.72
C THR A 922 6.85 19.80 -8.47
N THR A 923 6.90 19.77 -9.81
CA THR A 923 7.42 20.90 -10.58
C THR A 923 6.53 22.13 -10.44
N VAL A 924 7.14 23.28 -10.17
CA VAL A 924 6.47 24.58 -10.01
C VAL A 924 7.06 25.59 -10.99
N SER A 925 6.22 26.51 -11.47
CA SER A 925 6.62 27.64 -12.30
C SER A 925 7.54 28.59 -11.52
N ARG A 926 8.44 29.26 -12.22
CA ARG A 926 9.29 30.32 -11.66
C ARG A 926 8.57 31.67 -11.52
N ILE A 927 7.48 31.88 -12.26
CA ILE A 927 6.78 33.17 -12.36
C ILE A 927 5.36 33.13 -11.81
N SER A 928 4.84 31.96 -11.46
CA SER A 928 3.50 31.77 -10.91
C SER A 928 3.47 30.62 -9.89
N ARG A 929 2.33 30.45 -9.18
CA ARG A 929 2.14 29.29 -8.31
C ARG A 929 1.87 27.97 -9.07
N ARG A 930 1.66 28.01 -10.39
CA ARG A 930 1.25 26.86 -11.19
C ARG A 930 2.34 25.79 -11.28
N GLY A 931 1.91 24.53 -11.27
CA GLY A 931 2.72 23.39 -11.67
C GLY A 931 2.48 23.00 -13.12
N LEU A 932 2.97 21.81 -13.50
CA LEU A 932 2.73 21.21 -14.82
C LEU A 932 1.28 20.73 -14.92
N GLY A 933 0.38 21.59 -15.34
CA GLY A 933 -1.06 21.34 -15.47
C GLY A 933 -1.84 21.51 -14.16
N PHE A 934 -1.20 21.48 -13.02
CA PHE A 934 -1.84 21.64 -11.71
C PHE A 934 -1.84 23.09 -11.22
N ASP A 935 -2.82 23.43 -10.40
CA ASP A 935 -2.80 24.58 -9.52
C ASP A 935 -2.21 24.19 -8.16
N LYS A 936 -1.69 25.17 -7.40
CA LYS A 936 -1.05 24.98 -6.10
C LYS A 936 -1.47 26.07 -5.12
N PRO A 937 -1.27 25.90 -3.79
CA PRO A 937 -1.52 26.93 -2.80
C PRO A 937 -0.73 28.21 -3.11
N ASP A 938 -1.36 29.38 -2.93
CA ASP A 938 -0.68 30.68 -3.10
C ASP A 938 -0.06 31.13 -1.77
N ARG A 939 1.20 30.80 -1.57
CA ARG A 939 1.95 31.17 -0.36
C ARG A 939 2.32 32.64 -0.29
N ARG A 940 2.33 33.34 -1.42
CA ARG A 940 2.61 34.80 -1.48
C ARG A 940 1.38 35.61 -1.13
N ASN A 941 0.21 35.09 -1.41
CA ASN A 941 -1.07 35.70 -1.11
C ASN A 941 -2.10 34.64 -0.64
N PRO A 942 -2.04 34.19 0.63
CA PRO A 942 -2.91 33.16 1.17
C PRO A 942 -4.40 33.46 0.98
N GLN A 943 -4.81 34.73 1.09
CA GLN A 943 -6.21 35.17 0.91
C GLN A 943 -6.74 34.97 -0.53
N LYS A 944 -5.85 34.87 -1.52
CA LYS A 944 -6.18 34.57 -2.92
C LYS A 944 -5.85 33.13 -3.30
N SER A 945 -5.43 32.33 -2.35
CA SER A 945 -5.16 30.92 -2.56
C SER A 945 -6.45 30.18 -2.95
N PRO A 946 -6.41 29.26 -3.92
CA PRO A 946 -7.53 28.39 -4.24
C PRO A 946 -7.71 27.24 -3.23
N CYS A 947 -6.81 27.11 -2.27
CA CYS A 947 -6.75 26.08 -1.23
C CYS A 947 -6.97 26.69 0.15
N ALA A 948 -7.29 25.85 1.12
CA ALA A 948 -7.31 26.21 2.54
C ALA A 948 -5.95 26.76 3.03
N GLU A 949 -5.98 27.58 4.08
CA GLU A 949 -4.78 28.19 4.65
C GLU A 949 -3.84 27.12 5.25
N SER A 950 -4.40 26.09 5.86
CA SER A 950 -3.68 24.93 6.41
C SER A 950 -3.06 24.02 5.35
N ALA A 951 -3.37 24.20 4.06
CA ALA A 951 -2.85 23.32 3.00
C ALA A 951 -1.32 23.49 2.83
N PRO A 952 -0.51 22.40 2.90
CA PRO A 952 0.94 22.47 2.66
C PRO A 952 1.31 22.93 1.25
N ALA A 953 2.53 23.41 1.05
CA ALA A 953 3.02 23.85 -0.27
C ALA A 953 3.08 22.73 -1.32
N SER A 954 3.18 21.50 -0.87
CA SER A 954 3.19 20.28 -1.71
C SER A 954 1.85 19.97 -2.35
N VAL A 955 0.74 20.54 -1.84
CA VAL A 955 -0.60 20.32 -2.37
C VAL A 955 -0.68 20.69 -3.86
N TYR A 956 -1.37 19.85 -4.62
CA TYR A 956 -1.65 20.07 -6.03
C TYR A 956 -3.08 19.66 -6.37
N GLY A 957 -3.66 20.32 -7.36
CA GLY A 957 -5.02 20.03 -7.78
C GLY A 957 -5.52 21.03 -8.81
N HIS A 958 -6.82 21.23 -8.89
CA HIS A 958 -7.44 22.21 -9.75
C HIS A 958 -8.86 22.58 -9.30
N THR A 959 -9.35 23.71 -9.77
CA THR A 959 -10.76 24.15 -9.59
C THR A 959 -11.48 24.16 -10.93
N GLY A 960 -12.81 23.96 -10.92
CA GLY A 960 -13.69 24.02 -12.10
C GLY A 960 -14.70 25.16 -12.02
N PHE A 961 -15.07 25.70 -13.17
CA PHE A 961 -15.99 26.83 -13.30
C PHE A 961 -17.42 26.53 -12.80
N THR A 962 -17.86 25.30 -12.98
CA THR A 962 -19.18 24.82 -12.50
C THR A 962 -19.28 24.71 -10.98
N GLY A 963 -18.19 25.02 -10.26
CA GLY A 963 -18.15 25.01 -8.79
C GLY A 963 -17.42 23.82 -8.23
N THR A 964 -16.62 23.13 -9.02
CA THR A 964 -15.88 21.91 -8.66
C THR A 964 -14.47 22.21 -8.18
N CYS A 965 -13.89 21.32 -7.39
CA CYS A 965 -12.45 21.28 -7.12
C CYS A 965 -12.01 19.86 -6.72
N ALA A 966 -10.71 19.58 -6.94
CA ALA A 966 -10.04 18.39 -6.46
C ALA A 966 -8.62 18.75 -6.03
N TRP A 967 -8.21 18.31 -4.83
CA TRP A 967 -6.92 18.62 -4.22
C TRP A 967 -6.30 17.38 -3.60
N THR A 968 -5.00 17.24 -3.76
CA THR A 968 -4.19 16.15 -3.19
C THR A 968 -3.10 16.72 -2.32
N ASP A 969 -2.96 16.18 -1.12
CA ASP A 969 -1.91 16.52 -0.17
C ASP A 969 -0.99 15.31 0.06
N PRO A 970 0.23 15.34 -0.50
CA PRO A 970 1.19 14.25 -0.33
C PRO A 970 1.77 14.14 1.09
N GLU A 971 1.78 15.23 1.86
CA GLU A 971 2.34 15.25 3.23
C GLU A 971 1.41 14.52 4.19
N ASN A 972 0.09 14.73 4.05
CA ASN A 972 -0.91 14.15 4.92
C ASN A 972 -1.63 12.94 4.31
N GLY A 973 -1.32 12.52 3.09
CA GLY A 973 -1.98 11.41 2.40
C GLY A 973 -3.46 11.69 2.09
N LEU A 974 -3.83 12.95 1.85
CA LEU A 974 -5.22 13.36 1.65
C LEU A 974 -5.56 13.56 0.17
N VAL A 975 -6.78 13.16 -0.19
CA VAL A 975 -7.48 13.59 -1.41
C VAL A 975 -8.81 14.20 -1.00
N TYR A 976 -9.09 15.42 -1.47
CA TYR A 976 -10.34 16.12 -1.25
C TYR A 976 -10.98 16.51 -2.58
N VAL A 977 -12.23 16.14 -2.77
CA VAL A 977 -13.03 16.46 -3.96
C VAL A 977 -14.35 17.09 -3.55
N PHE A 978 -14.71 18.17 -4.22
CA PHE A 978 -16.00 18.83 -4.10
C PHE A 978 -16.56 19.07 -5.49
N LEU A 979 -17.78 18.57 -5.77
CA LEU A 979 -18.52 18.80 -7.03
C LEU A 979 -19.84 19.49 -6.74
N SER A 980 -20.17 20.52 -7.52
CA SER A 980 -21.46 21.21 -7.46
C SER A 980 -21.88 21.76 -8.83
N ASN A 981 -23.14 22.12 -8.96
CA ASN A 981 -23.68 22.82 -10.13
C ASN A 981 -24.05 24.28 -9.82
N ARG A 982 -23.08 25.04 -9.24
CA ARG A 982 -23.28 26.44 -8.86
C ARG A 982 -23.78 27.33 -10.01
N THR A 983 -23.49 26.93 -11.23
CA THR A 983 -23.88 27.62 -12.46
C THR A 983 -25.36 27.43 -12.83
N TYR A 984 -26.06 26.57 -12.11
CA TYR A 984 -27.51 26.33 -12.36
C TYR A 984 -28.39 27.22 -11.49
N PRO A 985 -29.44 27.85 -12.06
CA PRO A 985 -29.67 28.03 -13.51
C PRO A 985 -28.81 29.17 -14.08
N ASP A 986 -28.31 30.08 -13.22
CA ASP A 986 -27.58 31.29 -13.58
C ASP A 986 -26.06 31.12 -13.46
N VAL A 987 -25.38 31.16 -14.58
CA VAL A 987 -23.90 31.05 -14.70
C VAL A 987 -23.17 32.11 -13.86
N TRP A 988 -23.80 33.27 -13.61
CA TRP A 988 -23.22 34.42 -12.90
C TRP A 988 -23.40 34.36 -11.39
N ASN A 989 -23.97 33.30 -10.86
CA ASN A 989 -24.00 33.04 -9.42
C ASN A 989 -22.56 32.91 -8.85
N ASN A 990 -22.16 33.85 -8.00
CA ASN A 990 -20.84 33.91 -7.40
C ASN A 990 -20.83 33.59 -5.89
N LYS A 991 -21.99 33.19 -5.34
CA LYS A 991 -22.15 32.95 -3.89
C LYS A 991 -21.19 31.86 -3.37
N LEU A 992 -20.94 30.80 -4.17
CA LEU A 992 -19.96 29.75 -3.81
C LEU A 992 -18.58 30.33 -3.45
N MET A 993 -18.06 31.27 -4.25
CA MET A 993 -16.78 31.93 -4.02
C MET A 993 -16.87 32.94 -2.89
N ARG A 994 -17.98 33.74 -2.79
CA ARG A 994 -18.15 34.74 -1.74
C ARG A 994 -18.26 34.12 -0.33
N LEU A 995 -18.82 32.92 -0.24
CA LEU A 995 -18.96 32.15 1.01
C LEU A 995 -17.75 31.26 1.30
N ASP A 996 -16.77 31.22 0.41
CA ASP A 996 -15.54 30.39 0.50
C ASP A 996 -15.79 28.90 0.81
N ILE A 997 -16.91 28.34 0.32
CA ILE A 997 -17.37 26.99 0.67
C ILE A 997 -16.28 25.93 0.46
N ARG A 998 -15.61 25.93 -0.69
CA ARG A 998 -14.60 24.92 -1.06
C ARG A 998 -13.38 24.95 -0.14
N THR A 999 -12.87 26.15 0.16
CA THR A 999 -11.72 26.35 1.04
C THR A 999 -12.09 26.09 2.49
N ARG A 1000 -13.31 26.46 2.93
CA ARG A 1000 -13.80 26.16 4.29
C ARG A 1000 -14.00 24.65 4.51
N ILE A 1001 -14.51 23.91 3.53
CA ILE A 1001 -14.60 22.44 3.61
C ILE A 1001 -13.20 21.85 3.69
N GLN A 1002 -12.26 22.28 2.85
CA GLN A 1002 -10.89 21.82 2.90
C GLN A 1002 -10.21 22.12 4.26
N GLU A 1003 -10.47 23.29 4.84
CA GLU A 1003 -9.99 23.65 6.16
C GLU A 1003 -10.58 22.78 7.27
N ALA A 1004 -11.86 22.38 7.16
CA ALA A 1004 -12.49 21.42 8.07
C ALA A 1004 -11.81 20.03 7.97
N VAL A 1005 -11.39 19.63 6.78
CA VAL A 1005 -10.61 18.40 6.58
C VAL A 1005 -9.28 18.48 7.31
N TYR A 1006 -8.52 19.59 7.18
CA TYR A 1006 -7.26 19.77 7.90
C TYR A 1006 -7.45 19.82 9.42
N LYS A 1007 -8.44 20.54 9.91
CA LYS A 1007 -8.76 20.61 11.35
C LYS A 1007 -9.16 19.25 11.94
N SER A 1008 -9.63 18.33 11.10
CA SER A 1008 -9.98 16.98 11.56
C SER A 1008 -8.77 16.04 11.71
N LEU A 1009 -7.59 16.42 11.22
CA LEU A 1009 -6.37 15.65 11.43
C LEU A 1009 -5.99 15.69 12.92
N VAL A 1010 -5.74 14.52 13.48
CA VAL A 1010 -5.26 14.39 14.88
C VAL A 1010 -3.73 14.30 14.82
N GLU A 1011 -3.06 15.19 15.58
CA GLU A 1011 -1.61 15.23 15.69
C GLU A 1011 -0.99 13.95 16.30
#